data_fc9d3f6e7d97584c0fef5d336ffd0188
#
_entry.id   fc9d3f6e7d97584c0fef5d336ffd0188
#
_cell.length_a   1.000
_cell.length_b   1.000
_cell.length_c   1.000
_cell.angle_alpha   90.00
_cell.angle_beta   90.00
_cell.angle_gamma   90.00
#
_symmetry.space_group_name_H-M   'P 1'
#
loop_
_entity.id
_entity.type
_entity.pdbx_description
1 polymer ?
#
loop_
_entity_poly.entity_id
_entity_poly.type
_entity_poly.pdbx_seq_one_letter_code
_entity_poly.pdbx_strand_id
1 'polypeptide(L)'
;MRMMRNLLMAGMVLLGGVVRGQDGSLDLSFNSTDPGYGSGSGANATVYAIARQTDGRLVIGGDLTSYNGTACSRVVRLNTDGSLDAGFAIGSGVNGTVRSIVIQPDGKILLGGDFTTCASIPRNRIARLNANGSLDATFDPGAGADSTVRCMALQSDGKIIIGGAFNSYSGISRGRLARINTTGSLDAAFATGAGANGRIHAVVIQNDGRVIIGGNFNMFNGIVRPHLTRLNTSGNLDGTYPLGSGPQAEVDCLALQPDGKLMVAGFFSSINGVLFDRIARMTINGDVDLTFNPGTGSINHIYSMALQADGKVVIGGDFPYYNGVTRQCIARTNSNGSLDTSFDPGTGTLFEVRALALQPDGKVILGGGFIEYNGVVRGRIARVLTTGTLDLTLNPALGANNPVYAVCPLPDGRVLIGGDFSSYNGGIAGRIAQFLPDGTPDPTFNTGNGASGTVFDIAVRPDGKIMLCGAFQSIDGTPRARIARLHADGTLDLSFDPGTGANAIIHTMDLQPDGKTIIGGDFSTYNGASRDRLARLNENGTLDTTFNAGQVFDDHIRKVLVRPDGTVLVGGKFNSYNSTARQGLVLLNNDGSSVASFNTLTGPNSDVYAIALALDGRILIGGYFTYFGGYARRSIARVNPDGSVDQTFNPGTGASLAVLDIAHQPDGRIVIGGWFTSYNGTARNYLARIHGNGALDTSFDPGTGTDARVVATSLLQNGDILIGGTFDSYNGTGRSHVARVNGTARTATHTLLEGPNSGGTMNDALRTLPSFPLTEPFTAMGYAHPTFTPGATIPSSILSTNGNNAIVDWVLVEMRPASSPGTVAASRAVLLQRDGDVVDLDGVSTVGFAGLADGNYCVAVRSRNHLPVMSSPASPIAYGGAIANLDFTLPTTLVYDDDARKIVSGVMVLAAGDVTFNGTVSYVGSGNDRDPILLRVGGGTPTNTASGYWREDTNLDGVVKYIGAANDRDIILQSIGGIVPSNTRVAGLP
;
A
#
# COMPACT_ATOMS: atom_id res chain seq x y z
N MET A 1 -18.62 -31.04 -30.72
CA MET A 1 -18.36 -30.83 -29.29
C MET A 1 -17.15 -29.89 -29.02
N ARG A 2 -16.98 -28.86 -29.83
CA ARG A 2 -15.90 -27.83 -29.65
C ARG A 2 -16.38 -26.39 -29.88
N MET A 3 -17.72 -26.20 -29.92
CA MET A 3 -18.35 -24.88 -30.17
C MET A 3 -19.24 -24.38 -29.01
N MET A 4 -19.22 -25.03 -27.85
CA MET A 4 -20.03 -24.63 -26.68
C MET A 4 -19.21 -24.17 -25.46
N ARG A 5 -17.93 -23.85 -25.64
CA ARG A 5 -17.05 -23.40 -24.54
C ARG A 5 -16.68 -21.91 -24.61
N ASN A 6 -17.09 -21.18 -25.63
CA ASN A 6 -16.76 -19.75 -25.81
C ASN A 6 -17.96 -18.81 -25.62
N LEU A 7 -19.09 -19.27 -25.09
CA LEU A 7 -20.24 -18.40 -24.80
C LEU A 7 -20.52 -18.20 -23.29
N LEU A 8 -19.65 -18.66 -22.40
CA LEU A 8 -19.79 -18.46 -20.93
C LEU A 8 -18.78 -17.44 -20.34
N MET A 9 -18.02 -16.73 -21.17
CA MET A 9 -17.10 -15.69 -20.70
C MET A 9 -17.48 -14.25 -21.13
N ALA A 10 -18.66 -14.05 -21.69
CA ALA A 10 -19.11 -12.72 -22.14
C ALA A 10 -20.30 -12.15 -21.36
N GLY A 11 -20.63 -12.72 -20.20
CA GLY A 11 -21.79 -12.33 -19.40
C GLY A 11 -21.47 -11.92 -17.95
N MET A 12 -20.22 -11.61 -17.62
CA MET A 12 -19.81 -11.27 -16.25
C MET A 12 -19.06 -9.92 -16.19
N VAL A 13 -19.68 -8.89 -16.73
CA VAL A 13 -19.27 -7.49 -16.49
C VAL A 13 -20.53 -6.71 -16.16
N LEU A 14 -20.56 -6.14 -14.95
CA LEU A 14 -21.50 -5.22 -14.35
C LEU A 14 -22.37 -5.82 -13.23
N LEU A 15 -21.71 -6.15 -12.14
CA LEU A 15 -22.21 -5.90 -10.79
C LEU A 15 -20.94 -5.76 -9.94
N GLY A 16 -20.59 -4.54 -9.57
CA GLY A 16 -19.41 -4.22 -8.76
C GLY A 16 -19.57 -4.67 -7.30
N GLY A 17 -19.70 -5.98 -7.10
CA GLY A 17 -19.51 -6.62 -5.80
C GLY A 17 -18.05 -7.03 -5.71
N VAL A 18 -17.29 -6.40 -4.83
CA VAL A 18 -15.93 -6.83 -4.48
C VAL A 18 -16.02 -8.23 -3.90
N VAL A 19 -15.70 -9.25 -4.71
CA VAL A 19 -15.50 -10.64 -4.22
C VAL A 19 -14.34 -10.60 -3.24
N ARG A 20 -14.62 -10.63 -1.95
CA ARG A 20 -13.63 -10.66 -0.88
C ARG A 20 -13.42 -12.09 -0.42
N GLY A 21 -12.17 -12.38 -0.15
CA GLY A 21 -11.52 -13.64 -0.22
C GLY A 21 -11.81 -14.62 0.91
N GLN A 22 -11.48 -15.86 0.60
CA GLN A 22 -11.33 -17.01 1.47
C GLN A 22 -10.43 -16.68 2.67
N ASP A 23 -10.65 -17.37 3.79
CA ASP A 23 -9.81 -17.35 4.97
C ASP A 23 -8.32 -17.55 4.62
N GLY A 24 -7.46 -16.67 5.04
CA GLY A 24 -6.07 -16.59 4.60
C GLY A 24 -5.82 -15.76 3.33
N SER A 25 -6.84 -15.26 2.67
CA SER A 25 -6.67 -14.36 1.53
C SER A 25 -6.32 -12.94 2.00
N LEU A 26 -5.67 -12.18 1.09
CA LEU A 26 -5.37 -10.77 1.32
C LEU A 26 -6.66 -9.96 1.42
N ASP A 27 -6.76 -9.09 2.41
CA ASP A 27 -7.80 -8.07 2.44
C ASP A 27 -7.43 -6.90 1.50
N LEU A 28 -8.10 -6.86 0.37
CA LEU A 28 -7.85 -5.84 -0.64
C LEU A 28 -8.37 -4.44 -0.26
N SER A 29 -9.19 -4.33 0.79
CA SER A 29 -9.69 -3.02 1.26
C SER A 29 -8.69 -2.28 2.13
N PHE A 30 -7.82 -3.00 2.82
CA PHE A 30 -6.77 -2.39 3.62
C PHE A 30 -5.67 -1.86 2.71
N ASN A 31 -5.42 -0.55 2.78
CA ASN A 31 -4.45 0.15 1.94
C ASN A 31 -4.62 -0.23 0.45
N SER A 32 -5.85 -0.10 -0.05
CA SER A 32 -6.23 -0.49 -1.42
C SER A 32 -5.42 0.22 -2.51
N THR A 33 -4.78 1.31 -2.15
CA THR A 33 -3.89 2.09 -3.01
C THR A 33 -2.44 1.60 -2.98
N ASP A 34 -2.08 0.63 -2.11
CA ASP A 34 -0.75 0.03 -2.10
C ASP A 34 -0.64 -1.02 -3.21
N PRO A 35 0.01 -0.72 -4.35
CA PRO A 35 0.19 -1.70 -5.41
C PRO A 35 1.28 -2.73 -5.04
N GLY A 36 1.85 -2.61 -3.82
CA GLY A 36 2.99 -3.34 -3.30
C GLY A 36 4.20 -3.21 -4.18
N TYR A 37 5.23 -2.88 -3.59
CA TYR A 37 6.61 -3.25 -3.89
C TYR A 37 7.49 -2.34 -3.03
N GLY A 38 8.16 -2.97 -2.11
CA GLY A 38 9.18 -2.42 -1.28
C GLY A 38 10.26 -1.72 -2.07
N SER A 39 11.19 -1.13 -1.39
CA SER A 39 12.39 -0.40 -1.79
C SER A 39 12.64 -0.34 -3.30
N GLY A 40 11.85 0.40 -4.07
CA GLY A 40 12.08 0.52 -5.50
C GLY A 40 10.84 0.42 -6.37
N SER A 41 9.70 0.80 -5.85
CA SER A 41 8.51 1.00 -6.65
C SER A 41 8.78 2.00 -7.77
N GLY A 42 8.21 1.72 -8.90
CA GLY A 42 8.55 2.29 -10.18
C GLY A 42 9.09 1.21 -11.11
N ALA A 43 9.97 1.58 -12.01
CA ALA A 43 10.63 0.64 -12.89
C ALA A 43 11.74 -0.13 -12.15
N ASN A 44 11.84 -1.45 -12.38
CA ASN A 44 12.88 -2.28 -11.77
C ASN A 44 14.27 -2.13 -12.43
N ALA A 45 14.35 -1.46 -13.58
CA ALA A 45 15.61 -1.19 -14.29
C ALA A 45 15.56 0.15 -15.02
N THR A 46 16.70 0.59 -15.57
CA THR A 46 16.91 1.92 -16.14
C THR A 46 15.85 2.31 -17.16
N VAL A 47 15.29 3.50 -17.01
CA VAL A 47 14.41 4.16 -17.97
C VAL A 47 15.28 5.07 -18.87
N TYR A 48 15.33 4.77 -20.17
CA TYR A 48 16.11 5.51 -21.16
C TYR A 48 15.28 6.52 -21.94
N ALA A 49 13.97 6.32 -22.04
CA ALA A 49 13.09 7.19 -22.81
C ALA A 49 11.76 7.42 -22.08
N ILE A 50 11.29 8.65 -22.16
CA ILE A 50 9.98 9.07 -21.69
C ILE A 50 9.33 9.91 -22.79
N ALA A 51 8.08 9.60 -23.13
CA ALA A 51 7.27 10.42 -24.00
C ALA A 51 5.90 10.68 -23.38
N ARG A 52 5.45 11.93 -23.43
CA ARG A 52 4.15 12.33 -22.89
C ARG A 52 3.11 12.39 -24.01
N GLN A 53 1.96 11.76 -23.79
CA GLN A 53 0.79 11.83 -24.66
C GLN A 53 -0.01 13.11 -24.39
N THR A 54 -0.88 13.49 -25.33
CA THR A 54 -1.71 14.72 -25.24
C THR A 54 -2.69 14.68 -24.07
N ASP A 55 -3.12 13.49 -23.66
CA ASP A 55 -4.00 13.25 -22.50
C ASP A 55 -3.26 13.29 -21.14
N GLY A 56 -1.97 13.55 -21.16
CA GLY A 56 -1.13 13.62 -19.95
C GLY A 56 -0.49 12.31 -19.53
N ARG A 57 -0.91 11.17 -20.09
CA ARG A 57 -0.28 9.86 -19.82
C ARG A 57 1.17 9.84 -20.30
N LEU A 58 1.96 8.97 -19.68
CA LEU A 58 3.38 8.83 -19.97
C LEU A 58 3.66 7.45 -20.56
N VAL A 59 4.38 7.39 -21.68
CA VAL A 59 4.96 6.14 -22.18
C VAL A 59 6.43 6.13 -21.79
N ILE A 60 6.85 5.14 -21.02
CA ILE A 60 8.24 4.97 -20.59
C ILE A 60 8.85 3.72 -21.20
N GLY A 61 10.11 3.78 -21.55
CA GLY A 61 10.84 2.68 -22.16
C GLY A 61 12.27 2.58 -21.62
N GLY A 62 12.80 1.34 -21.58
CA GLY A 62 14.12 1.10 -21.02
C GLY A 62 14.49 -0.37 -20.94
N ASP A 63 15.22 -0.73 -19.88
CA ASP A 63 15.57 -2.10 -19.53
C ASP A 63 14.55 -2.76 -18.59
N LEU A 64 13.47 -2.07 -18.26
CA LEU A 64 12.50 -2.52 -17.27
C LEU A 64 11.81 -3.83 -17.70
N THR A 65 11.71 -4.75 -16.76
CA THR A 65 10.96 -6.01 -16.88
C THR A 65 9.77 -6.08 -15.92
N SER A 66 9.68 -5.12 -14.99
CA SER A 66 8.50 -4.89 -14.18
C SER A 66 8.39 -3.40 -13.82
N TYR A 67 7.16 -2.97 -13.56
CA TYR A 67 6.84 -1.65 -13.03
C TYR A 67 5.86 -1.82 -11.88
N ASN A 68 6.17 -1.25 -10.72
CA ASN A 68 5.44 -1.54 -9.48
C ASN A 68 5.17 -3.05 -9.37
N GLY A 69 6.22 -3.91 -9.74
CA GLY A 69 6.29 -5.35 -9.80
C GLY A 69 5.33 -6.04 -10.74
N THR A 70 4.40 -5.33 -11.35
CA THR A 70 3.67 -5.89 -12.48
C THR A 70 4.65 -6.16 -13.61
N ALA A 71 4.75 -7.41 -14.05
CA ALA A 71 5.62 -7.80 -15.14
C ALA A 71 5.29 -6.99 -16.40
N CYS A 72 6.31 -6.44 -17.03
CA CYS A 72 6.21 -5.73 -18.31
C CYS A 72 7.42 -6.06 -19.19
N SER A 73 7.34 -5.70 -20.46
CA SER A 73 8.41 -6.01 -21.39
C SER A 73 8.96 -4.73 -22.02
N ARG A 74 9.84 -4.05 -21.25
CA ARG A 74 10.68 -2.92 -21.69
C ARG A 74 9.93 -1.61 -21.97
N VAL A 75 8.60 -1.62 -22.08
CA VAL A 75 7.79 -0.42 -22.30
C VAL A 75 6.46 -0.53 -21.58
N VAL A 76 6.00 0.55 -20.93
CA VAL A 76 4.70 0.64 -20.28
C VAL A 76 4.11 2.02 -20.46
N ARG A 77 2.80 2.16 -20.30
CA ARG A 77 2.12 3.45 -20.19
C ARG A 77 1.66 3.67 -18.74
N LEU A 78 1.87 4.89 -18.28
CA LEU A 78 1.47 5.33 -16.95
C LEU A 78 0.35 6.36 -17.05
N ASN A 79 -0.57 6.30 -16.11
CA ASN A 79 -1.55 7.35 -15.85
C ASN A 79 -0.85 8.61 -15.30
N THR A 80 -1.58 9.71 -15.18
CA THR A 80 -1.06 11.00 -14.72
C THR A 80 -0.62 11.01 -13.26
N ASP A 81 -1.09 10.04 -12.46
CA ASP A 81 -0.71 9.81 -11.07
C ASP A 81 0.53 8.89 -10.92
N GLY A 82 1.01 8.31 -12.02
CA GLY A 82 2.14 7.38 -12.04
C GLY A 82 1.76 5.90 -11.93
N SER A 83 0.47 5.58 -11.78
CA SER A 83 -0.01 4.19 -11.82
C SER A 83 0.08 3.59 -13.22
N LEU A 84 0.16 2.24 -13.32
CA LEU A 84 0.10 1.54 -14.61
C LEU A 84 -1.25 1.73 -15.28
N ASP A 85 -1.23 2.02 -16.58
CA ASP A 85 -2.44 2.00 -17.40
C ASP A 85 -2.73 0.57 -17.88
N ALA A 86 -3.69 -0.09 -17.26
CA ALA A 86 -4.13 -1.44 -17.61
C ALA A 86 -4.72 -1.54 -19.03
N GLY A 87 -5.15 -0.42 -19.63
CA GLY A 87 -5.63 -0.37 -21.01
C GLY A 87 -4.53 -0.37 -22.07
N PHE A 88 -3.24 -0.36 -21.66
CA PHE A 88 -2.11 -0.40 -22.58
C PHE A 88 -1.63 -1.83 -22.82
N ALA A 89 -2.08 -2.44 -23.89
CA ALA A 89 -1.88 -3.87 -24.15
C ALA A 89 -0.82 -4.11 -25.26
N ILE A 90 0.45 -4.18 -24.89
CA ILE A 90 1.55 -4.46 -25.82
C ILE A 90 1.77 -5.97 -26.10
N GLY A 91 0.90 -6.84 -25.59
CA GLY A 91 1.08 -8.28 -25.72
C GLY A 91 2.34 -8.76 -24.97
N SER A 92 3.19 -9.57 -25.65
CA SER A 92 4.48 -10.00 -25.07
C SER A 92 5.55 -8.90 -25.01
N GLY A 93 5.21 -7.67 -25.40
CA GLY A 93 6.12 -6.53 -25.40
C GLY A 93 7.28 -6.61 -26.40
N VAL A 94 8.41 -6.01 -26.06
CA VAL A 94 9.64 -6.08 -26.85
C VAL A 94 10.72 -6.86 -26.12
N ASN A 95 11.56 -7.59 -26.87
CA ASN A 95 12.57 -8.49 -26.29
C ASN A 95 13.92 -7.83 -25.96
N GLY A 96 14.05 -6.52 -26.17
CA GLY A 96 15.30 -5.79 -25.89
C GLY A 96 15.04 -4.36 -25.47
N THR A 97 16.09 -3.67 -25.02
CA THR A 97 16.04 -2.29 -24.49
C THR A 97 15.33 -1.33 -25.44
N VAL A 98 14.42 -0.50 -24.92
CA VAL A 98 13.82 0.64 -25.60
C VAL A 98 14.62 1.89 -25.24
N ARG A 99 15.22 2.55 -26.27
CA ARG A 99 16.10 3.71 -26.08
C ARG A 99 15.49 5.03 -26.50
N SER A 100 14.50 4.98 -27.39
CA SER A 100 13.82 6.17 -27.90
C SER A 100 12.34 5.89 -28.09
N ILE A 101 11.53 6.86 -27.73
CA ILE A 101 10.06 6.83 -27.91
C ILE A 101 9.64 8.15 -28.52
N VAL A 102 8.82 8.09 -29.58
CA VAL A 102 8.21 9.25 -30.19
C VAL A 102 6.71 9.04 -30.34
N ILE A 103 5.92 9.98 -29.83
CA ILE A 103 4.46 10.00 -30.03
C ILE A 103 4.13 10.74 -31.30
N GLN A 104 3.36 10.10 -32.20
CA GLN A 104 2.88 10.71 -33.44
C GLN A 104 1.61 11.54 -33.19
N PRO A 105 1.26 12.52 -34.03
CA PRO A 105 0.06 13.33 -33.87
C PRO A 105 -1.27 12.54 -33.81
N ASP A 106 -1.29 11.34 -34.44
CA ASP A 106 -2.42 10.42 -34.43
C ASP A 106 -2.46 9.52 -33.16
N GLY A 107 -1.58 9.75 -32.20
CA GLY A 107 -1.46 9.02 -30.95
C GLY A 107 -0.68 7.70 -31.06
N LYS A 108 -0.22 7.30 -32.25
CA LYS A 108 0.64 6.13 -32.41
C LYS A 108 2.02 6.37 -31.78
N ILE A 109 2.67 5.27 -31.39
CA ILE A 109 3.90 5.31 -30.59
C ILE A 109 5.01 4.59 -31.35
N LEU A 110 6.06 5.32 -31.70
CA LEU A 110 7.27 4.77 -32.31
C LEU A 110 8.23 4.36 -31.20
N LEU A 111 8.79 3.16 -31.31
CA LEU A 111 9.81 2.61 -30.42
C LEU A 111 11.09 2.38 -31.21
N GLY A 112 12.22 2.84 -30.68
CA GLY A 112 13.55 2.57 -31.20
C GLY A 112 14.42 1.94 -30.09
N GLY A 113 15.31 0.99 -30.42
CA GLY A 113 16.12 0.36 -29.38
C GLY A 113 16.99 -0.80 -29.83
N ASP A 114 17.21 -1.76 -28.91
CA ASP A 114 18.04 -2.94 -29.10
C ASP A 114 17.20 -4.21 -29.41
N PHE A 115 15.89 -4.12 -29.42
CA PHE A 115 14.98 -5.25 -29.60
C PHE A 115 14.97 -5.80 -31.04
N THR A 116 14.59 -7.04 -31.17
CA THR A 116 14.43 -7.72 -32.46
C THR A 116 13.01 -8.21 -32.72
N THR A 117 12.18 -8.23 -31.66
CA THR A 117 10.75 -8.57 -31.76
C THR A 117 9.90 -7.59 -30.97
N CYS A 118 8.67 -7.36 -31.45
CA CYS A 118 7.62 -6.66 -30.74
C CYS A 118 6.33 -7.47 -30.82
N ALA A 119 5.68 -7.74 -29.68
CA ALA A 119 4.51 -8.62 -29.61
C ALA A 119 4.76 -10.00 -30.27
N SER A 120 5.97 -10.55 -30.09
CA SER A 120 6.46 -11.79 -30.73
C SER A 120 6.60 -11.75 -32.26
N ILE A 121 6.36 -10.62 -32.91
CA ILE A 121 6.53 -10.41 -34.34
C ILE A 121 7.91 -9.80 -34.60
N PRO A 122 8.69 -10.29 -35.59
CA PRO A 122 9.97 -9.69 -35.93
C PRO A 122 9.85 -8.19 -36.25
N ARG A 123 10.59 -7.38 -35.50
CA ARG A 123 10.69 -5.92 -35.66
C ARG A 123 12.07 -5.50 -35.19
N ASN A 124 13.02 -5.49 -36.08
CA ASN A 124 14.40 -5.21 -35.69
C ASN A 124 14.63 -3.73 -35.44
N ARG A 125 14.87 -3.44 -34.16
CA ARG A 125 15.29 -2.13 -33.61
C ARG A 125 14.28 -1.01 -33.72
N ILE A 126 13.19 -1.18 -34.47
CA ILE A 126 12.14 -0.16 -34.62
C ILE A 126 10.77 -0.82 -34.75
N ALA A 127 9.79 -0.28 -34.07
CA ALA A 127 8.39 -0.71 -34.15
C ALA A 127 7.45 0.48 -33.96
N ARG A 128 6.22 0.35 -34.45
CA ARG A 128 5.14 1.30 -34.17
C ARG A 128 3.99 0.58 -33.45
N LEU A 129 3.51 1.19 -32.40
CA LEU A 129 2.32 0.75 -31.69
C LEU A 129 1.15 1.68 -31.99
N ASN A 130 -0.06 1.14 -31.95
CA ASN A 130 -1.28 1.92 -31.88
C ASN A 130 -1.39 2.63 -30.51
N ALA A 131 -2.28 3.60 -30.38
CA ALA A 131 -2.47 4.35 -29.15
C ALA A 131 -2.86 3.46 -27.93
N ASN A 132 -3.46 2.30 -28.16
CA ASN A 132 -3.80 1.32 -27.11
C ASN A 132 -2.65 0.34 -26.75
N GLY A 133 -1.48 0.49 -27.35
CA GLY A 133 -0.31 -0.36 -27.13
C GLY A 133 -0.19 -1.57 -28.06
N SER A 134 -1.22 -1.92 -28.84
CA SER A 134 -1.12 -3.03 -29.78
C SER A 134 -0.11 -2.70 -30.93
N LEU A 135 0.57 -3.71 -31.45
CA LEU A 135 1.47 -3.54 -32.59
C LEU A 135 0.69 -3.06 -33.83
N ASP A 136 1.18 -1.97 -34.44
CA ASP A 136 0.65 -1.50 -35.72
C ASP A 136 1.21 -2.33 -36.87
N ALA A 137 0.41 -3.21 -37.43
CA ALA A 137 0.78 -4.09 -38.53
C ALA A 137 1.01 -3.33 -39.84
N THR A 138 0.52 -2.09 -39.98
CA THR A 138 0.72 -1.25 -41.18
C THR A 138 2.10 -0.62 -41.24
N PHE A 139 2.87 -0.71 -40.15
CA PHE A 139 4.25 -0.28 -40.07
C PHE A 139 5.17 -1.47 -40.17
N ASP A 140 5.76 -1.69 -41.33
CA ASP A 140 6.68 -2.81 -41.59
C ASP A 140 8.07 -2.31 -41.95
N PRO A 141 9.05 -2.42 -41.05
CA PRO A 141 10.43 -2.06 -41.32
C PRO A 141 11.18 -3.07 -42.21
N GLY A 142 10.53 -4.17 -42.61
CA GLY A 142 11.19 -5.26 -43.28
C GLY A 142 12.27 -5.90 -42.38
N ALA A 143 13.51 -6.10 -42.88
CA ALA A 143 14.62 -6.55 -42.06
C ALA A 143 15.07 -5.51 -41.00
N GLY A 144 14.54 -4.27 -41.03
CA GLY A 144 14.85 -3.22 -40.05
C GLY A 144 16.32 -2.79 -40.04
N ALA A 145 16.75 -2.24 -38.89
CA ALA A 145 18.16 -1.87 -38.70
C ALA A 145 18.98 -3.04 -38.18
N ASP A 146 20.23 -3.21 -38.67
CA ASP A 146 21.13 -4.29 -38.25
C ASP A 146 21.70 -4.11 -36.86
N SER A 147 21.63 -2.91 -36.27
CA SER A 147 22.06 -2.61 -34.91
C SER A 147 21.17 -1.53 -34.30
N THR A 148 21.48 -1.13 -33.06
CA THR A 148 20.69 -0.24 -32.20
C THR A 148 20.21 1.04 -32.90
N VAL A 149 18.92 1.33 -32.78
CA VAL A 149 18.33 2.67 -32.99
C VAL A 149 18.29 3.41 -31.65
N ARG A 150 19.08 4.51 -31.55
CA ARG A 150 19.25 5.28 -30.30
C ARG A 150 18.36 6.48 -30.19
N CYS A 151 18.12 7.14 -31.32
CA CYS A 151 17.33 8.35 -31.38
C CYS A 151 16.44 8.35 -32.62
N MET A 152 15.31 9.05 -32.49
CA MET A 152 14.34 9.22 -33.58
C MET A 152 13.80 10.65 -33.57
N ALA A 153 13.52 11.20 -34.76
CA ALA A 153 12.80 12.46 -34.90
C ALA A 153 11.74 12.36 -36.01
N LEU A 154 10.54 12.84 -35.73
CA LEU A 154 9.40 12.82 -36.65
C LEU A 154 9.42 14.11 -37.51
N GLN A 155 9.35 13.97 -38.82
CA GLN A 155 9.18 15.10 -39.76
C GLN A 155 7.71 15.48 -39.89
N SER A 156 7.44 16.70 -40.33
CA SER A 156 6.08 17.21 -40.54
C SER A 156 5.28 16.42 -41.59
N ASP A 157 5.96 15.74 -42.53
CA ASP A 157 5.37 14.86 -43.53
C ASP A 157 5.12 13.43 -43.02
N GLY A 158 5.38 13.19 -41.75
CA GLY A 158 5.20 11.91 -41.07
C GLY A 158 6.36 10.92 -41.29
N LYS A 159 7.39 11.25 -42.07
CA LYS A 159 8.59 10.44 -42.18
C LYS A 159 9.42 10.54 -40.89
N ILE A 160 10.27 9.55 -40.66
CA ILE A 160 11.02 9.42 -39.41
C ILE A 160 12.51 9.38 -39.74
N ILE A 161 13.28 10.26 -39.15
CA ILE A 161 14.75 10.17 -39.14
C ILE A 161 15.14 9.29 -37.97
N ILE A 162 15.95 8.26 -38.21
CA ILE A 162 16.49 7.37 -37.20
C ILE A 162 18.02 7.46 -37.18
N GLY A 163 18.58 7.53 -35.97
CA GLY A 163 20.01 7.55 -35.72
C GLY A 163 20.42 6.48 -34.69
N GLY A 164 21.67 5.96 -34.80
CA GLY A 164 22.08 4.94 -33.85
C GLY A 164 23.46 4.35 -34.12
N ALA A 165 23.58 3.03 -33.96
CA ALA A 165 24.82 2.26 -34.18
C ALA A 165 24.77 1.41 -35.45
N PHE A 166 23.64 1.36 -36.14
CA PHE A 166 23.43 0.50 -37.31
C PHE A 166 24.24 0.94 -38.55
N ASN A 167 24.65 -0.02 -39.36
CA ASN A 167 25.35 0.23 -40.64
C ASN A 167 24.42 0.03 -41.85
N SER A 168 23.32 -0.70 -41.64
CA SER A 168 22.35 -0.92 -42.72
C SER A 168 20.91 -0.87 -42.19
N TYR A 169 19.97 -0.51 -43.08
CA TYR A 169 18.54 -0.60 -42.85
C TYR A 169 17.92 -1.44 -43.97
N SER A 170 17.23 -2.50 -43.59
CA SER A 170 16.61 -3.45 -44.52
C SER A 170 17.59 -3.94 -45.61
N GLY A 171 18.85 -4.21 -45.20
CA GLY A 171 19.93 -4.70 -46.06
C GLY A 171 20.60 -3.62 -46.91
N ILE A 172 20.11 -2.37 -46.89
CA ILE A 172 20.71 -1.25 -47.64
C ILE A 172 21.67 -0.47 -46.74
N SER A 173 22.91 -0.28 -47.15
CA SER A 173 23.93 0.44 -46.40
C SER A 173 23.43 1.85 -46.03
N ARG A 174 23.48 2.17 -44.73
CA ARG A 174 23.10 3.47 -44.15
C ARG A 174 23.97 3.68 -42.91
N GLY A 175 25.02 4.43 -43.03
CA GLY A 175 26.00 4.66 -41.98
C GLY A 175 25.37 5.40 -40.78
N ARG A 176 24.71 4.66 -39.91
CA ARG A 176 24.15 5.10 -38.62
C ARG A 176 23.01 6.12 -38.67
N LEU A 177 22.56 6.50 -39.89
CA LEU A 177 21.46 7.47 -40.12
C LEU A 177 20.61 7.02 -41.32
N ALA A 178 19.32 7.01 -41.13
CA ALA A 178 18.35 6.73 -42.18
C ALA A 178 17.09 7.57 -42.03
N ARG A 179 16.38 7.81 -43.13
CA ARG A 179 14.99 8.26 -43.13
C ARG A 179 14.09 7.12 -43.56
N ILE A 180 13.03 6.92 -42.82
CA ILE A 180 12.05 5.89 -43.13
C ILE A 180 10.68 6.53 -43.37
N ASN A 181 9.91 5.91 -44.26
CA ASN A 181 8.56 6.35 -44.62
C ASN A 181 7.56 6.05 -43.49
N THR A 182 6.37 6.59 -43.61
CA THR A 182 5.26 6.36 -42.67
C THR A 182 4.85 4.89 -42.54
N THR A 183 5.23 4.04 -43.52
CA THR A 183 4.99 2.59 -43.54
C THR A 183 6.10 1.77 -42.90
N GLY A 184 7.23 2.40 -42.50
CA GLY A 184 8.42 1.70 -41.98
C GLY A 184 9.47 1.38 -43.04
N SER A 185 9.16 1.49 -44.35
CA SER A 185 10.11 1.25 -45.41
C SER A 185 11.19 2.35 -45.48
N LEU A 186 12.38 1.99 -45.98
CA LEU A 186 13.45 2.96 -46.16
C LEU A 186 13.07 4.01 -47.20
N ASP A 187 13.28 5.30 -46.87
CA ASP A 187 13.20 6.39 -47.87
C ASP A 187 14.51 6.52 -48.65
N ALA A 188 14.52 6.02 -49.90
CA ALA A 188 15.69 6.05 -50.76
C ALA A 188 16.12 7.47 -51.16
N ALA A 189 15.20 8.45 -51.12
CA ALA A 189 15.48 9.85 -51.47
C ALA A 189 16.34 10.57 -50.40
N PHE A 190 16.49 9.97 -49.22
CA PHE A 190 17.40 10.50 -48.19
C PHE A 190 18.73 9.75 -48.26
N ALA A 191 19.66 10.31 -48.97
CA ALA A 191 20.91 9.66 -49.33
C ALA A 191 22.08 10.17 -48.48
N THR A 192 22.38 9.42 -47.39
CA THR A 192 23.44 9.80 -46.46
C THR A 192 24.85 9.41 -46.93
N GLY A 193 24.99 8.79 -48.12
CA GLY A 193 26.28 8.24 -48.56
C GLY A 193 26.80 7.19 -47.57
N ALA A 194 28.10 7.29 -47.23
CA ALA A 194 28.73 6.41 -46.23
C ALA A 194 28.26 6.70 -44.79
N GLY A 195 27.59 7.85 -44.57
CA GLY A 195 27.07 8.28 -43.28
C GLY A 195 28.14 8.66 -42.27
N ALA A 196 27.79 8.51 -40.99
CA ALA A 196 28.68 8.78 -39.85
C ALA A 196 29.59 7.59 -39.58
N ASN A 197 30.86 7.83 -39.20
CA ASN A 197 31.80 6.77 -38.83
C ASN A 197 31.70 6.33 -37.38
N GLY A 198 30.96 7.07 -36.53
CA GLY A 198 30.67 6.77 -35.12
C GLY A 198 29.17 6.83 -34.82
N ARG A 199 28.76 6.42 -33.62
CA ARG A 199 27.35 6.36 -33.19
C ARG A 199 26.69 7.73 -33.20
N ILE A 200 25.42 7.79 -33.63
CA ILE A 200 24.57 8.97 -33.50
C ILE A 200 23.71 8.78 -32.23
N HIS A 201 23.78 9.76 -31.31
CA HIS A 201 23.09 9.74 -30.03
C HIS A 201 21.84 10.61 -30.04
N ALA A 202 21.88 11.71 -30.82
CA ALA A 202 20.78 12.69 -30.90
C ALA A 202 20.51 13.11 -32.32
N VAL A 203 19.25 13.37 -32.62
CA VAL A 203 18.80 13.97 -33.90
C VAL A 203 17.70 14.97 -33.62
N VAL A 204 17.79 16.14 -34.28
CA VAL A 204 16.73 17.17 -34.33
C VAL A 204 16.49 17.63 -35.74
N ILE A 205 15.26 18.08 -36.00
CA ILE A 205 14.86 18.57 -37.34
C ILE A 205 14.50 20.04 -37.21
N GLN A 206 15.14 20.89 -38.02
CA GLN A 206 14.83 22.32 -38.07
C GLN A 206 13.52 22.56 -38.85
N ASN A 207 12.90 23.74 -38.64
CA ASN A 207 11.62 24.08 -39.27
C ASN A 207 11.66 24.06 -40.81
N ASP A 208 12.85 24.20 -41.38
CA ASP A 208 13.10 24.13 -42.85
C ASP A 208 13.36 22.69 -43.35
N GLY A 209 13.22 21.70 -42.46
CA GLY A 209 13.41 20.27 -42.75
C GLY A 209 14.87 19.81 -42.74
N ARG A 210 15.85 20.67 -42.50
CA ARG A 210 17.24 20.25 -42.29
C ARG A 210 17.39 19.43 -41.01
N VAL A 211 18.36 18.52 -41.04
CA VAL A 211 18.58 17.57 -39.95
C VAL A 211 19.91 17.85 -39.27
N ILE A 212 19.92 18.06 -37.97
CA ILE A 212 21.14 18.15 -37.16
C ILE A 212 21.31 16.86 -36.36
N ILE A 213 22.51 16.27 -36.40
CA ILE A 213 22.87 15.05 -35.69
C ILE A 213 24.05 15.30 -34.76
N GLY A 214 23.98 14.70 -33.59
CA GLY A 214 25.05 14.65 -32.57
C GLY A 214 25.41 13.24 -32.19
N GLY A 215 26.68 13.02 -31.78
CA GLY A 215 27.12 11.70 -31.38
C GLY A 215 28.63 11.58 -31.12
N ASN A 216 29.18 10.37 -31.18
CA ASN A 216 30.62 10.15 -31.03
C ASN A 216 31.36 9.91 -32.37
N PHE A 217 30.76 10.31 -33.49
CA PHE A 217 31.42 10.27 -34.78
C PHE A 217 32.39 11.47 -34.97
N ASN A 218 33.44 11.31 -35.73
CA ASN A 218 34.34 12.39 -36.10
C ASN A 218 34.36 12.65 -37.60
N MET A 219 33.68 11.85 -38.43
CA MET A 219 33.52 12.02 -39.86
C MET A 219 32.08 11.72 -40.27
N PHE A 220 31.58 12.45 -41.26
CA PHE A 220 30.35 12.14 -41.96
C PHE A 220 30.62 12.12 -43.48
N ASN A 221 30.27 11.00 -44.12
CA ASN A 221 30.50 10.80 -45.56
C ASN A 221 31.94 11.07 -45.97
N GLY A 222 32.94 10.62 -45.17
CA GLY A 222 34.36 10.81 -45.41
C GLY A 222 34.91 12.23 -45.13
N ILE A 223 34.04 13.18 -44.77
CA ILE A 223 34.42 14.57 -44.43
C ILE A 223 34.49 14.71 -42.90
N VAL A 224 35.55 15.33 -42.42
CA VAL A 224 35.74 15.60 -40.97
C VAL A 224 34.60 16.47 -40.46
N ARG A 225 33.86 15.93 -39.48
CA ARG A 225 32.73 16.56 -38.78
C ARG A 225 32.69 16.01 -37.34
N PRO A 226 33.48 16.58 -36.41
CA PRO A 226 33.56 16.03 -35.07
C PRO A 226 32.25 16.23 -34.32
N HIS A 227 31.61 15.10 -33.93
CA HIS A 227 30.53 14.95 -32.96
C HIS A 227 29.21 15.68 -33.27
N LEU A 228 29.17 16.64 -34.22
CA LEU A 228 27.99 17.41 -34.58
C LEU A 228 28.04 17.76 -36.09
N THR A 229 26.91 17.68 -36.79
CA THR A 229 26.81 18.19 -38.16
C THR A 229 25.37 18.47 -38.56
N ARG A 230 25.16 19.33 -39.57
CA ARG A 230 23.87 19.56 -40.19
C ARG A 230 23.84 18.97 -41.62
N LEU A 231 22.71 18.38 -41.92
CA LEU A 231 22.39 17.79 -43.21
C LEU A 231 21.22 18.57 -43.85
N ASN A 232 21.20 18.64 -45.13
CA ASN A 232 20.07 19.15 -45.89
C ASN A 232 18.91 18.15 -45.94
N THR A 233 17.78 18.53 -46.52
CA THR A 233 16.54 17.72 -46.56
C THR A 233 16.67 16.41 -47.34
N SER A 234 17.73 16.26 -48.19
CA SER A 234 18.04 15.03 -48.92
C SER A 234 19.10 14.16 -48.25
N GLY A 235 19.60 14.51 -47.05
CA GLY A 235 20.56 13.73 -46.27
C GLY A 235 22.02 13.99 -46.54
N ASN A 236 22.35 14.94 -47.45
CA ASN A 236 23.72 15.33 -47.71
C ASN A 236 24.19 16.39 -46.70
N LEU A 237 25.54 16.48 -46.53
CA LEU A 237 26.13 17.55 -45.72
C LEU A 237 25.67 18.92 -46.18
N ASP A 238 25.25 19.76 -45.24
CA ASP A 238 24.92 21.15 -45.49
C ASP A 238 26.19 21.99 -45.45
N GLY A 239 26.68 22.38 -46.63
CA GLY A 239 27.88 23.21 -46.76
C GLY A 239 27.73 24.63 -46.21
N THR A 240 26.52 25.06 -45.90
CA THR A 240 26.24 26.39 -45.32
C THR A 240 26.29 26.40 -43.80
N TYR A 241 26.64 25.25 -43.15
CA TYR A 241 26.77 25.11 -41.70
C TYR A 241 28.25 24.95 -41.34
N PRO A 242 28.99 26.04 -41.15
CA PRO A 242 30.41 26.00 -40.82
C PRO A 242 30.60 25.63 -39.36
N LEU A 243 30.88 24.37 -39.08
CA LEU A 243 31.05 23.89 -37.72
C LEU A 243 32.45 24.11 -37.13
N GLY A 244 33.40 24.67 -37.92
CA GLY A 244 34.78 24.83 -37.45
C GLY A 244 35.40 23.50 -37.01
N SER A 245 36.07 23.47 -35.84
CA SER A 245 36.61 22.26 -35.24
C SER A 245 35.58 21.40 -34.50
N GLY A 246 34.34 21.86 -34.40
CA GLY A 246 33.23 21.18 -33.68
C GLY A 246 33.41 21.02 -32.20
N PRO A 247 32.55 20.23 -31.55
CA PRO A 247 32.73 19.76 -30.20
C PRO A 247 33.97 18.87 -30.05
N GLN A 248 34.72 19.04 -28.97
CA GLN A 248 35.97 18.27 -28.74
C GLN A 248 35.71 16.79 -28.37
N ALA A 249 34.53 16.46 -27.87
CA ALA A 249 34.10 15.11 -27.54
C ALA A 249 32.60 14.93 -27.81
N GLU A 250 32.06 13.79 -27.48
CA GLU A 250 30.72 13.35 -27.88
C GLU A 250 29.58 14.27 -27.42
N VAL A 251 28.58 14.37 -28.32
CA VAL A 251 27.32 15.04 -28.09
C VAL A 251 26.26 14.00 -27.80
N ASP A 252 25.66 14.06 -26.59
CA ASP A 252 24.67 13.09 -26.14
C ASP A 252 23.24 13.52 -26.42
N CYS A 253 22.94 14.82 -26.33
CA CYS A 253 21.60 15.35 -26.61
C CYS A 253 21.61 16.71 -27.31
N LEU A 254 20.56 16.96 -28.05
CA LEU A 254 20.28 18.15 -28.81
C LEU A 254 18.87 18.65 -28.52
N ALA A 255 18.67 19.96 -28.46
CA ALA A 255 17.35 20.56 -28.39
C ALA A 255 17.31 21.89 -29.19
N LEU A 256 16.29 22.07 -30.06
CA LEU A 256 16.08 23.29 -30.80
C LEU A 256 15.21 24.26 -29.99
N GLN A 257 15.66 25.51 -29.88
CA GLN A 257 14.87 26.59 -29.31
C GLN A 257 13.89 27.15 -30.35
N PRO A 258 12.80 27.79 -29.92
CA PRO A 258 11.81 28.37 -30.83
C PRO A 258 12.40 29.43 -31.79
N ASP A 259 13.49 30.09 -31.37
CA ASP A 259 14.23 31.09 -32.19
C ASP A 259 15.20 30.44 -33.19
N GLY A 260 15.22 29.11 -33.28
CA GLY A 260 16.07 28.33 -34.16
C GLY A 260 17.49 28.08 -33.64
N LYS A 261 17.87 28.61 -32.48
CA LYS A 261 19.15 28.28 -31.84
C LYS A 261 19.17 26.84 -31.37
N LEU A 262 20.35 26.25 -31.34
CA LEU A 262 20.56 24.85 -30.95
C LEU A 262 21.24 24.76 -29.59
N MET A 263 20.58 24.08 -28.64
CA MET A 263 21.24 23.62 -27.43
C MET A 263 21.96 22.32 -27.73
N VAL A 264 23.21 22.21 -27.30
CA VAL A 264 24.10 21.07 -27.47
C VAL A 264 24.62 20.66 -26.11
N ALA A 265 24.47 19.41 -25.73
CA ALA A 265 25.03 18.88 -24.47
C ALA A 265 25.59 17.47 -24.64
N GLY A 266 26.51 17.08 -23.74
CA GLY A 266 27.20 15.80 -23.81
C GLY A 266 28.42 15.73 -22.88
N PHE A 267 29.57 15.25 -23.43
CA PHE A 267 30.83 15.10 -22.65
C PHE A 267 31.95 16.04 -23.13
N PHE A 268 31.66 16.96 -24.01
CA PHE A 268 32.65 17.88 -24.53
C PHE A 268 33.01 18.97 -23.49
N SER A 269 34.25 19.48 -23.55
CA SER A 269 34.72 20.64 -22.77
C SER A 269 34.90 21.90 -23.60
N SER A 270 34.80 21.79 -24.95
CA SER A 270 34.86 22.94 -25.83
C SER A 270 34.15 22.72 -27.17
N ILE A 271 33.70 23.79 -27.80
CA ILE A 271 33.20 23.79 -29.18
C ILE A 271 33.95 24.89 -29.93
N ASN A 272 34.53 24.58 -31.10
CA ASN A 272 35.30 25.50 -31.92
C ASN A 272 36.43 26.22 -31.14
N GLY A 273 37.03 25.54 -30.17
CA GLY A 273 38.08 26.08 -29.32
C GLY A 273 37.58 26.99 -28.19
N VAL A 274 36.28 27.27 -28.09
CA VAL A 274 35.68 28.01 -26.97
C VAL A 274 35.30 27.00 -25.86
N LEU A 275 35.67 27.30 -24.62
CA LEU A 275 35.41 26.43 -23.45
C LEU A 275 33.93 26.48 -23.08
N PHE A 276 33.31 25.32 -23.04
CA PHE A 276 31.95 25.09 -22.58
C PHE A 276 31.86 23.69 -21.95
N ASP A 277 31.87 23.62 -20.64
CA ASP A 277 31.83 22.32 -19.98
C ASP A 277 30.44 21.68 -20.10
N ARG A 278 30.32 20.72 -21.02
CA ARG A 278 29.19 19.78 -21.23
C ARG A 278 27.91 20.39 -21.83
N ILE A 279 27.74 21.71 -21.88
CA ILE A 279 26.55 22.37 -22.46
C ILE A 279 26.93 23.69 -23.15
N ALA A 280 26.39 23.88 -24.31
CA ALA A 280 26.59 25.11 -25.10
C ALA A 280 25.34 25.45 -25.90
N ARG A 281 25.25 26.69 -26.37
CA ARG A 281 24.25 27.12 -27.34
C ARG A 281 24.92 27.54 -28.65
N MET A 282 24.33 27.12 -29.75
CA MET A 282 24.78 27.50 -31.10
C MET A 282 23.72 28.33 -31.79
N THR A 283 24.15 29.25 -32.60
CA THR A 283 23.26 30.02 -33.46
C THR A 283 22.65 29.14 -34.57
N ILE A 284 21.62 29.62 -35.22
CA ILE A 284 20.98 28.93 -36.37
C ILE A 284 21.96 28.64 -37.53
N ASN A 285 23.03 29.42 -37.60
CA ASN A 285 24.06 29.30 -38.65
C ASN A 285 25.19 28.31 -38.29
N GLY A 286 25.23 27.82 -37.03
CA GLY A 286 26.26 26.88 -36.57
C GLY A 286 27.45 27.55 -35.85
N ASP A 287 27.40 28.85 -35.60
CA ASP A 287 28.37 29.53 -34.76
C ASP A 287 28.05 29.35 -33.28
N VAL A 288 29.06 29.45 -32.40
CA VAL A 288 28.88 29.43 -30.98
C VAL A 288 28.20 30.71 -30.50
N ASP A 289 27.11 30.56 -29.72
CA ASP A 289 26.41 31.71 -29.14
C ASP A 289 27.04 32.09 -27.78
N LEU A 290 27.91 33.09 -27.80
CA LEU A 290 28.64 33.58 -26.60
C LEU A 290 27.72 34.28 -25.59
N THR A 291 26.45 34.54 -25.89
CA THR A 291 25.48 35.06 -24.93
C THR A 291 24.94 33.99 -24.00
N PHE A 292 25.26 32.71 -24.26
CA PHE A 292 25.02 31.61 -23.38
C PHE A 292 26.33 31.22 -22.65
N ASN A 293 26.40 31.51 -21.38
CA ASN A 293 27.59 31.25 -20.56
C ASN A 293 27.25 30.37 -19.35
N PRO A 294 27.55 29.06 -19.40
CA PRO A 294 27.31 28.13 -18.30
C PRO A 294 28.31 28.27 -17.15
N GLY A 295 29.28 29.16 -17.20
CA GLY A 295 30.38 29.23 -16.26
C GLY A 295 31.28 28.00 -16.38
N THR A 296 31.55 27.32 -15.26
CA THR A 296 32.28 26.02 -15.21
C THR A 296 31.39 24.85 -15.60
N GLY A 297 30.12 25.08 -15.97
CA GLY A 297 29.19 24.06 -16.44
C GLY A 297 29.04 22.83 -15.54
N SER A 298 28.94 21.65 -16.16
CA SER A 298 28.89 20.35 -15.50
C SER A 298 30.25 19.65 -15.61
N ILE A 299 30.63 18.87 -14.59
CA ILE A 299 31.90 18.14 -14.62
C ILE A 299 31.79 16.76 -15.29
N ASN A 300 30.59 16.26 -15.55
CA ASN A 300 30.37 14.95 -16.17
C ASN A 300 29.22 15.04 -17.21
N HIS A 301 28.81 13.91 -17.80
CA HIS A 301 27.84 13.85 -18.90
C HIS A 301 26.51 14.53 -18.59
N ILE A 302 25.97 15.24 -19.58
CA ILE A 302 24.57 15.64 -19.64
C ILE A 302 23.91 14.77 -20.73
N TYR A 303 23.02 13.87 -20.30
CA TYR A 303 22.36 12.89 -21.18
C TYR A 303 21.06 13.38 -21.79
N SER A 304 20.36 14.30 -21.10
CA SER A 304 19.05 14.78 -21.51
C SER A 304 18.83 16.24 -21.16
N MET A 305 18.04 16.92 -21.98
CA MET A 305 17.64 18.32 -21.79
C MET A 305 16.14 18.47 -22.02
N ALA A 306 15.49 19.33 -21.24
CA ALA A 306 14.11 19.78 -21.44
C ALA A 306 14.06 21.31 -21.49
N LEU A 307 13.66 21.86 -22.63
CA LEU A 307 13.53 23.30 -22.84
C LEU A 307 12.19 23.79 -22.29
N GLN A 308 12.21 24.80 -21.43
CA GLN A 308 11.01 25.48 -20.93
C GLN A 308 10.62 26.66 -21.81
N ALA A 309 9.34 27.06 -21.75
CA ALA A 309 8.81 28.13 -22.58
C ALA A 309 9.46 29.51 -22.31
N ASP A 310 10.00 29.70 -21.10
CA ASP A 310 10.72 30.92 -20.69
C ASP A 310 12.21 30.93 -21.09
N GLY A 311 12.62 29.92 -21.87
CA GLY A 311 14.00 29.77 -22.36
C GLY A 311 14.97 29.14 -21.37
N LYS A 312 14.52 28.75 -20.17
CA LYS A 312 15.32 27.98 -19.23
C LYS A 312 15.46 26.54 -19.72
N VAL A 313 16.51 25.87 -19.26
CA VAL A 313 16.78 24.46 -19.62
C VAL A 313 16.97 23.61 -18.41
N VAL A 314 16.13 22.59 -18.24
CA VAL A 314 16.39 21.53 -17.26
C VAL A 314 17.32 20.51 -17.88
N ILE A 315 18.39 20.16 -17.17
CA ILE A 315 19.42 19.20 -17.61
C ILE A 315 19.46 18.00 -16.67
N GLY A 316 19.61 16.83 -17.26
CA GLY A 316 19.75 15.55 -16.55
C GLY A 316 21.02 14.83 -17.01
N GLY A 317 21.73 14.18 -16.08
CA GLY A 317 22.99 13.53 -16.39
C GLY A 317 23.50 12.65 -15.25
N ASP A 318 24.82 12.48 -15.15
CA ASP A 318 25.51 11.81 -14.04
C ASP A 318 26.47 12.73 -13.28
N PHE A 319 26.21 14.02 -13.33
CA PHE A 319 27.06 15.05 -12.75
C PHE A 319 26.71 15.33 -11.26
N PRO A 320 27.71 15.52 -10.37
CA PRO A 320 27.46 15.92 -8.98
C PRO A 320 27.31 17.44 -8.79
N TYR A 321 27.87 18.25 -9.71
CA TYR A 321 27.88 19.70 -9.61
C TYR A 321 27.51 20.35 -10.93
N TYR A 322 26.90 21.55 -10.86
CA TYR A 322 26.76 22.48 -11.94
C TYR A 322 27.25 23.86 -11.49
N ASN A 323 28.19 24.43 -12.25
CA ASN A 323 28.82 25.73 -11.95
C ASN A 323 29.33 25.83 -10.49
N GLY A 324 29.97 24.75 -9.99
CA GLY A 324 30.51 24.65 -8.63
C GLY A 324 29.48 24.44 -7.52
N VAL A 325 28.18 24.46 -7.82
CA VAL A 325 27.10 24.23 -6.85
C VAL A 325 26.65 22.78 -6.94
N THR A 326 26.46 22.12 -5.77
CA THR A 326 25.93 20.75 -5.71
C THR A 326 24.57 20.67 -6.39
N ARG A 327 24.46 19.83 -7.41
CA ARG A 327 23.26 19.55 -8.18
C ARG A 327 23.35 18.13 -8.70
N GLN A 328 23.12 17.13 -7.84
CA GLN A 328 23.33 15.74 -8.25
C GLN A 328 22.36 15.34 -9.35
N CYS A 329 22.92 15.10 -10.53
CA CYS A 329 22.28 14.53 -11.71
C CYS A 329 21.15 15.36 -12.34
N ILE A 330 20.73 16.46 -11.72
CA ILE A 330 19.68 17.35 -12.24
C ILE A 330 19.94 18.82 -11.86
N ALA A 331 19.81 19.71 -12.80
CA ALA A 331 19.88 21.15 -12.59
C ALA A 331 18.98 21.89 -13.57
N ARG A 332 18.72 23.18 -13.32
CA ARG A 332 18.09 24.08 -14.30
C ARG A 332 19.02 25.27 -14.56
N THR A 333 19.17 25.61 -15.84
CA THR A 333 19.89 26.82 -16.25
C THR A 333 18.93 27.92 -16.67
N ASN A 334 19.29 29.16 -16.42
CA ASN A 334 18.65 30.31 -17.01
C ASN A 334 18.90 30.33 -18.53
N SER A 335 18.14 31.14 -19.26
CA SER A 335 18.29 31.30 -20.72
C SER A 335 19.65 31.80 -21.16
N ASN A 336 20.46 32.41 -20.28
CA ASN A 336 21.83 32.82 -20.51
C ASN A 336 22.90 31.79 -20.11
N GLY A 337 22.50 30.60 -19.63
CA GLY A 337 23.39 29.50 -19.23
C GLY A 337 23.77 29.47 -17.73
N SER A 338 23.56 30.56 -16.99
CA SER A 338 23.83 30.56 -15.54
C SER A 338 22.94 29.60 -14.81
N LEU A 339 23.39 29.08 -13.63
CA LEU A 339 22.56 28.23 -12.78
C LEU A 339 21.33 28.99 -12.30
N ASP A 340 20.15 28.39 -12.46
CA ASP A 340 18.93 28.87 -11.85
C ASP A 340 18.81 28.37 -10.43
N THR A 341 19.11 29.27 -9.46
CA THR A 341 19.08 28.94 -8.03
C THR A 341 17.67 28.78 -7.47
N SER A 342 16.63 29.20 -8.21
CA SER A 342 15.23 28.99 -7.81
C SER A 342 14.75 27.55 -8.06
N PHE A 343 15.56 26.75 -8.78
CA PHE A 343 15.36 25.31 -8.94
C PHE A 343 16.34 24.57 -8.05
N ASP A 344 15.86 24.10 -6.90
CA ASP A 344 16.68 23.39 -5.93
C ASP A 344 16.22 21.94 -5.76
N PRO A 345 16.96 20.96 -6.32
CA PRO A 345 16.67 19.55 -6.16
C PRO A 345 17.08 18.98 -4.79
N GLY A 346 17.61 19.77 -3.87
CA GLY A 346 18.22 19.28 -2.64
C GLY A 346 19.43 18.40 -2.96
N THR A 347 19.47 17.16 -2.42
CA THR A 347 20.52 16.18 -2.75
C THR A 347 20.37 15.57 -4.15
N GLY A 348 19.29 15.87 -4.89
CA GLY A 348 19.06 15.34 -6.24
C GLY A 348 18.82 13.83 -6.29
N THR A 349 19.37 13.14 -7.31
CA THR A 349 19.26 11.69 -7.47
C THR A 349 20.60 11.00 -7.16
N LEU A 350 20.55 9.77 -6.60
CA LEU A 350 21.76 9.01 -6.26
C LEU A 350 22.50 8.51 -7.52
N PHE A 351 21.78 8.19 -8.61
CA PHE A 351 22.33 7.74 -9.89
C PHE A 351 21.79 8.60 -11.04
N GLU A 352 22.30 8.37 -12.25
CA GLU A 352 22.08 9.19 -13.42
C GLU A 352 20.61 9.38 -13.82
N VAL A 353 20.31 10.59 -14.34
CA VAL A 353 19.07 10.93 -15.05
C VAL A 353 19.33 10.79 -16.55
N ARG A 354 18.63 9.88 -17.22
CA ARG A 354 18.79 9.54 -18.65
C ARG A 354 17.77 10.19 -19.56
N ALA A 355 16.58 10.49 -19.03
CA ALA A 355 15.47 11.04 -19.80
C ALA A 355 14.73 12.11 -19.00
N LEU A 356 14.32 13.15 -19.69
CA LEU A 356 13.50 14.25 -19.16
C LEU A 356 12.28 14.45 -20.05
N ALA A 357 11.12 14.69 -19.45
CA ALA A 357 9.91 15.12 -20.15
C ALA A 357 9.22 16.26 -19.40
N LEU A 358 8.99 17.38 -20.09
CA LEU A 358 8.34 18.55 -19.54
C LEU A 358 6.83 18.41 -19.60
N GLN A 359 6.14 18.79 -18.53
CA GLN A 359 4.68 18.87 -18.48
C GLN A 359 4.21 20.31 -18.73
N PRO A 360 2.95 20.54 -19.19
CA PRO A 360 2.42 21.88 -19.48
C PRO A 360 2.37 22.79 -18.25
N ASP A 361 2.26 22.23 -17.04
CA ASP A 361 2.29 22.96 -15.77
C ASP A 361 3.71 23.31 -15.30
N GLY A 362 4.72 23.04 -16.15
CA GLY A 362 6.12 23.30 -15.88
C GLY A 362 6.83 22.27 -15.02
N LYS A 363 6.13 21.26 -14.53
CA LYS A 363 6.74 20.11 -13.83
C LYS A 363 7.57 19.26 -14.79
N VAL A 364 8.55 18.55 -14.25
CA VAL A 364 9.46 17.71 -15.05
C VAL A 364 9.40 16.26 -14.58
N ILE A 365 9.20 15.35 -15.53
CA ILE A 365 9.32 13.91 -15.29
C ILE A 365 10.77 13.52 -15.56
N LEU A 366 11.34 12.74 -14.64
CA LEU A 366 12.69 12.21 -14.70
C LEU A 366 12.63 10.70 -14.89
N GLY A 367 13.48 10.17 -15.75
CA GLY A 367 13.74 8.73 -15.89
C GLY A 367 15.23 8.45 -15.91
N GLY A 368 15.67 7.34 -15.32
CA GLY A 368 17.10 7.04 -15.27
C GLY A 368 17.43 5.76 -14.54
N GLY A 369 18.66 5.68 -14.02
CA GLY A 369 19.14 4.59 -13.19
C GLY A 369 18.90 4.81 -11.70
N PHE A 370 18.42 5.97 -11.29
CA PHE A 370 18.30 6.35 -9.87
C PHE A 370 17.24 5.54 -9.12
N ILE A 371 17.47 5.38 -7.83
CA ILE A 371 16.58 4.66 -6.92
C ILE A 371 15.93 5.60 -5.88
N GLU A 372 16.42 6.83 -5.77
CA GLU A 372 15.87 7.84 -4.87
C GLU A 372 16.01 9.25 -5.45
N TYR A 373 15.18 10.17 -4.96
CA TYR A 373 15.26 11.60 -5.21
C TYR A 373 15.20 12.35 -3.88
N ASN A 374 16.25 13.12 -3.55
CA ASN A 374 16.38 13.86 -2.31
C ASN A 374 16.09 12.98 -1.07
N GLY A 375 16.64 11.76 -1.03
CA GLY A 375 16.46 10.80 0.06
C GLY A 375 15.10 10.09 0.08
N VAL A 376 14.17 10.42 -0.86
CA VAL A 376 12.90 9.72 -1.00
C VAL A 376 13.02 8.66 -2.09
N VAL A 377 12.68 7.42 -1.76
CA VAL A 377 12.73 6.30 -2.72
C VAL A 377 11.85 6.58 -3.94
N ARG A 378 12.46 6.45 -5.12
CA ARG A 378 11.81 6.61 -6.43
C ARG A 378 12.49 5.67 -7.44
N GLY A 379 11.85 4.58 -7.73
CA GLY A 379 12.39 3.56 -8.65
C GLY A 379 12.46 4.06 -10.10
N ARG A 380 13.54 4.75 -10.44
CA ARG A 380 13.94 5.14 -11.80
C ARG A 380 12.99 6.06 -12.54
N ILE A 381 11.93 6.53 -11.86
CA ILE A 381 11.01 7.55 -12.35
C ILE A 381 10.58 8.48 -11.21
N ALA A 382 10.57 9.78 -11.46
CA ALA A 382 10.11 10.79 -10.51
C ALA A 382 9.50 11.98 -11.25
N ARG A 383 8.66 12.74 -10.58
CA ARG A 383 8.21 14.06 -11.03
C ARG A 383 8.71 15.12 -10.06
N VAL A 384 9.25 16.20 -10.59
CA VAL A 384 9.65 17.35 -9.78
C VAL A 384 8.83 18.57 -10.12
N LEU A 385 8.57 19.38 -9.11
CA LEU A 385 7.88 20.65 -9.24
C LEU A 385 8.76 21.68 -9.97
N THR A 386 8.18 22.81 -10.33
CA THR A 386 8.90 23.93 -10.95
C THR A 386 10.03 24.51 -10.09
N THR A 387 10.03 24.22 -8.80
CA THR A 387 11.08 24.59 -7.83
C THR A 387 12.24 23.58 -7.76
N GLY A 388 12.13 22.43 -8.40
CA GLY A 388 13.09 21.32 -8.26
C GLY A 388 12.78 20.33 -7.14
N THR A 389 11.84 20.64 -6.25
CA THR A 389 11.43 19.73 -5.19
C THR A 389 10.59 18.55 -5.74
N LEU A 390 10.65 17.40 -5.07
CA LEU A 390 9.90 16.23 -5.48
C LEU A 390 8.38 16.48 -5.43
N ASP A 391 7.69 16.13 -6.51
CA ASP A 391 6.22 16.10 -6.53
C ASP A 391 5.72 14.75 -5.99
N LEU A 392 5.18 14.77 -4.79
CA LEU A 392 4.67 13.58 -4.11
C LEU A 392 3.37 13.03 -4.74
N THR A 393 2.69 13.81 -5.59
CA THR A 393 1.45 13.37 -6.25
C THR A 393 1.68 12.44 -7.44
N LEU A 394 2.93 12.34 -7.96
CA LEU A 394 3.33 11.20 -8.79
C LEU A 394 4.08 10.24 -7.88
N ASN A 395 3.39 9.28 -7.36
CA ASN A 395 3.96 8.33 -6.41
C ASN A 395 3.89 6.91 -6.97
N PRO A 396 4.97 6.40 -7.54
CA PRO A 396 5.03 5.01 -7.97
C PRO A 396 5.14 4.02 -6.80
N ALA A 397 5.43 4.51 -5.57
CA ALA A 397 5.63 3.71 -4.37
C ALA A 397 4.58 4.02 -3.30
N LEU A 398 3.82 3.00 -2.87
CA LEU A 398 2.90 3.04 -1.74
C LEU A 398 3.29 1.92 -0.75
N GLY A 399 2.98 2.11 0.54
CA GLY A 399 3.42 1.24 1.61
C GLY A 399 4.68 1.75 2.33
N ALA A 400 5.21 0.94 3.25
CA ALA A 400 6.45 1.24 3.97
C ALA A 400 7.66 1.01 3.04
N ASN A 401 8.65 1.92 3.08
CA ASN A 401 9.83 1.81 2.22
C ASN A 401 10.92 0.88 2.77
N ASN A 402 10.76 0.36 4.00
CA ASN A 402 11.66 -0.58 4.66
C ASN A 402 10.88 -1.47 5.65
N PRO A 403 11.50 -2.54 6.18
CA PRO A 403 10.82 -3.54 7.00
C PRO A 403 10.03 -2.98 8.18
N VAL A 404 8.88 -3.57 8.42
CA VAL A 404 8.03 -3.40 9.60
C VAL A 404 8.29 -4.55 10.56
N TYR A 405 8.68 -4.23 11.81
CA TYR A 405 9.03 -5.21 12.85
C TYR A 405 7.96 -5.33 13.93
N ALA A 406 7.14 -4.31 14.11
CA ALA A 406 6.05 -4.32 15.09
C ALA A 406 4.75 -3.84 14.44
N VAL A 407 3.66 -4.50 14.78
CA VAL A 407 2.30 -4.13 14.40
C VAL A 407 1.41 -4.20 15.63
N CYS A 408 0.69 -3.12 15.93
CA CYS A 408 -0.15 -3.01 17.11
C CYS A 408 -1.52 -2.40 16.75
N PRO A 409 -2.58 -3.22 16.67
CA PRO A 409 -3.92 -2.69 16.45
C PRO A 409 -4.45 -2.00 17.71
N LEU A 410 -5.21 -0.93 17.50
CA LEU A 410 -5.90 -0.19 18.55
C LEU A 410 -7.36 -0.61 18.64
N PRO A 411 -8.02 -0.39 19.81
CA PRO A 411 -9.42 -0.78 20.00
C PRO A 411 -10.41 -0.14 19.03
N ASP A 412 -10.07 1.04 18.49
CA ASP A 412 -10.87 1.78 17.52
C ASP A 412 -10.61 1.38 16.06
N GLY A 413 -9.85 0.32 15.84
CA GLY A 413 -9.51 -0.23 14.52
C GLY A 413 -8.32 0.47 13.85
N ARG A 414 -7.78 1.55 14.42
CA ARG A 414 -6.51 2.13 13.97
C ARG A 414 -5.36 1.14 14.21
N VAL A 415 -4.26 1.34 13.50
CA VAL A 415 -3.09 0.46 13.56
C VAL A 415 -1.82 1.28 13.73
N LEU A 416 -0.99 0.91 14.70
CA LEU A 416 0.37 1.41 14.83
C LEU A 416 1.35 0.42 14.18
N ILE A 417 2.34 0.94 13.47
CA ILE A 417 3.47 0.16 12.98
C ILE A 417 4.79 0.77 13.43
N GLY A 418 5.77 -0.08 13.70
CA GLY A 418 7.14 0.29 13.99
C GLY A 418 8.13 -0.51 13.14
N GLY A 419 9.25 0.09 12.77
CA GLY A 419 10.19 -0.60 11.90
C GLY A 419 11.46 0.18 11.59
N ASP A 420 12.02 -0.10 10.42
CA ASP A 420 13.19 0.59 9.87
C ASP A 420 12.82 1.57 8.74
N PHE A 421 11.53 1.72 8.45
CA PHE A 421 11.03 2.57 7.38
C PHE A 421 11.18 4.05 7.73
N SER A 422 11.54 4.86 6.74
CA SER A 422 11.59 6.32 6.84
C SER A 422 10.41 7.01 6.16
N SER A 423 9.66 6.28 5.32
CA SER A 423 8.46 6.80 4.67
C SER A 423 7.39 5.72 4.52
N TYR A 424 6.14 6.18 4.47
CA TYR A 424 4.97 5.36 4.17
C TYR A 424 4.06 6.11 3.20
N ASN A 425 3.61 5.45 2.14
CA ASN A 425 2.81 6.05 1.05
C ASN A 425 3.41 7.38 0.55
N GLY A 426 4.75 7.47 0.52
CA GLY A 426 5.48 8.66 0.10
C GLY A 426 5.55 9.81 1.12
N GLY A 427 4.82 9.73 2.24
CA GLY A 427 4.94 10.66 3.37
C GLY A 427 6.11 10.29 4.29
N ILE A 428 6.73 11.29 4.94
CA ILE A 428 7.76 11.04 5.95
C ILE A 428 7.09 10.35 7.15
N ALA A 429 7.66 9.21 7.58
CA ALA A 429 7.20 8.47 8.74
C ALA A 429 8.42 7.94 9.49
N GLY A 430 8.91 8.69 10.45
CA GLY A 430 10.17 8.40 11.16
C GLY A 430 10.14 7.09 11.96
N ARG A 431 10.05 5.94 11.28
CA ARG A 431 10.08 4.57 11.81
C ARG A 431 8.90 4.18 12.70
N ILE A 432 7.92 5.08 12.82
CA ILE A 432 6.63 4.81 13.46
C ILE A 432 5.52 5.53 12.69
N ALA A 433 4.41 4.87 12.46
CA ALA A 433 3.24 5.46 11.82
C ALA A 433 1.96 4.90 12.43
N GLN A 434 0.88 5.68 12.36
CA GLN A 434 -0.46 5.25 12.70
C GLN A 434 -1.34 5.29 11.45
N PHE A 435 -2.21 4.32 11.31
CA PHE A 435 -3.16 4.21 10.20
C PHE A 435 -4.58 4.20 10.70
N LEU A 436 -5.46 4.77 9.88
CA LEU A 436 -6.89 4.59 9.99
C LEU A 436 -7.28 3.13 9.65
N PRO A 437 -8.50 2.69 9.99
CA PRO A 437 -8.93 1.31 9.73
C PRO A 437 -8.86 0.85 8.26
N ASP A 438 -8.93 1.80 7.31
CA ASP A 438 -8.79 1.55 5.88
C ASP A 438 -7.32 1.41 5.40
N GLY A 439 -6.36 1.60 6.31
CA GLY A 439 -4.93 1.52 6.02
C GLY A 439 -4.30 2.81 5.48
N THR A 440 -5.06 3.90 5.42
CA THR A 440 -4.50 5.22 5.10
C THR A 440 -3.78 5.83 6.32
N PRO A 441 -2.71 6.63 6.13
CA PRO A 441 -2.04 7.29 7.24
C PRO A 441 -2.99 8.18 8.03
N ASP A 442 -2.92 8.12 9.36
CA ASP A 442 -3.68 9.01 10.25
C ASP A 442 -3.03 10.40 10.26
N PRO A 443 -3.69 11.44 9.72
CA PRO A 443 -3.12 12.79 9.65
C PRO A 443 -3.03 13.48 11.02
N THR A 444 -3.66 12.93 12.05
CA THR A 444 -3.62 13.48 13.42
C THR A 444 -2.45 12.94 14.23
N PHE A 445 -1.77 11.88 13.73
CA PHE A 445 -0.63 11.27 14.39
C PHE A 445 0.67 11.94 13.95
N ASN A 446 1.32 12.65 14.84
CA ASN A 446 2.51 13.46 14.53
C ASN A 446 3.70 13.11 15.43
N THR A 447 4.67 12.41 14.91
CA THR A 447 5.93 12.06 15.60
C THR A 447 7.07 13.03 15.32
N GLY A 448 6.84 14.14 14.62
CA GLY A 448 7.92 15.00 14.11
C GLY A 448 8.84 14.21 13.18
N ASN A 449 10.17 14.25 13.43
CA ASN A 449 11.13 13.44 12.67
C ASN A 449 11.13 11.95 13.08
N GLY A 450 10.34 11.58 14.10
CA GLY A 450 10.23 10.22 14.62
C GLY A 450 11.48 9.68 15.30
N ALA A 451 11.67 8.37 15.25
CA ALA A 451 12.81 7.68 15.87
C ALA A 451 14.07 7.75 14.99
N SER A 452 15.23 8.03 15.58
CA SER A 452 16.51 8.10 14.87
C SER A 452 17.06 6.73 14.42
N GLY A 453 16.52 5.62 14.94
CA GLY A 453 16.87 4.24 14.58
C GLY A 453 15.67 3.32 14.67
N THR A 454 15.87 2.06 14.29
CA THR A 454 14.81 1.03 14.18
C THR A 454 13.95 0.90 15.44
N VAL A 455 12.63 0.84 15.28
CA VAL A 455 11.66 0.48 16.32
C VAL A 455 11.37 -1.02 16.18
N PHE A 456 11.65 -1.81 17.24
CA PHE A 456 11.47 -3.26 17.24
C PHE A 456 10.18 -3.72 17.90
N ASP A 457 9.69 -2.97 18.90
CA ASP A 457 8.48 -3.33 19.60
C ASP A 457 7.65 -2.10 20.01
N ILE A 458 6.33 -2.24 20.04
CA ILE A 458 5.36 -1.21 20.39
C ILE A 458 4.34 -1.80 21.35
N ALA A 459 4.05 -1.07 22.44
CA ALA A 459 2.99 -1.40 23.36
C ALA A 459 2.13 -0.17 23.67
N VAL A 460 0.82 -0.34 23.74
CA VAL A 460 -0.12 0.73 24.09
C VAL A 460 -0.63 0.53 25.50
N ARG A 461 -0.50 1.57 26.31
CA ARG A 461 -0.94 1.60 27.71
C ARG A 461 -2.46 1.79 27.79
N PRO A 462 -3.10 1.41 28.92
CA PRO A 462 -4.52 1.66 29.15
C PRO A 462 -4.92 3.16 29.10
N ASP A 463 -3.95 4.07 29.37
CA ASP A 463 -4.16 5.52 29.28
C ASP A 463 -3.99 6.06 27.83
N GLY A 464 -3.84 5.17 26.84
CA GLY A 464 -3.67 5.51 25.43
C GLY A 464 -2.27 5.94 25.04
N LYS A 465 -1.32 6.06 25.96
CA LYS A 465 0.07 6.38 25.65
C LYS A 465 0.78 5.20 24.99
N ILE A 466 1.76 5.49 24.12
CA ILE A 466 2.43 4.52 23.29
C ILE A 466 3.87 4.37 23.76
N MET A 467 4.26 3.15 24.13
CA MET A 467 5.64 2.80 24.44
C MET A 467 6.34 2.27 23.20
N LEU A 468 7.58 2.68 23.01
CA LEU A 468 8.46 2.26 21.91
C LEU A 468 9.77 1.74 22.44
N CYS A 469 10.30 0.64 21.88
CA CYS A 469 11.69 0.27 22.11
C CYS A 469 12.38 -0.17 20.81
N GLY A 470 13.73 -0.11 20.82
CA GLY A 470 14.48 -0.44 19.62
C GLY A 470 15.98 -0.13 19.66
N ALA A 471 16.48 0.32 18.50
CA ALA A 471 17.87 0.71 18.30
C ALA A 471 18.09 2.24 18.25
N PHE A 472 17.03 3.02 18.39
CA PHE A 472 17.09 4.48 18.28
C PHE A 472 17.80 5.16 19.48
N GLN A 473 18.35 6.34 19.24
CA GLN A 473 19.01 7.17 20.26
C GLN A 473 18.16 8.38 20.65
N SER A 474 17.23 8.79 19.79
CA SER A 474 16.38 9.97 19.99
C SER A 474 15.03 9.79 19.32
N ILE A 475 14.05 10.55 19.83
CA ILE A 475 12.74 10.74 19.20
C ILE A 475 12.60 12.24 18.93
N ASP A 476 12.30 12.60 17.69
CA ASP A 476 12.20 13.98 17.20
C ASP A 476 13.37 14.87 17.69
N GLY A 477 14.58 14.35 17.59
CA GLY A 477 15.80 15.03 18.04
C GLY A 477 16.03 15.03 19.55
N THR A 478 15.04 14.70 20.38
CA THR A 478 15.18 14.63 21.84
C THR A 478 15.84 13.29 22.23
N PRO A 479 16.93 13.29 23.00
CA PRO A 479 17.61 12.08 23.42
C PRO A 479 16.66 11.14 24.19
N ARG A 480 16.53 9.91 23.67
CA ARG A 480 15.76 8.79 24.26
C ARG A 480 16.43 7.49 23.86
N ALA A 481 17.35 7.05 24.68
CA ALA A 481 18.17 5.90 24.31
C ALA A 481 17.38 4.59 24.36
N ARG A 482 16.90 4.17 23.19
CA ARG A 482 16.30 2.86 22.86
C ARG A 482 14.94 2.59 23.49
N ILE A 483 14.40 3.51 24.30
CA ILE A 483 13.05 3.41 24.83
C ILE A 483 12.45 4.81 24.98
N ALA A 484 11.17 4.96 24.61
CA ALA A 484 10.46 6.22 24.71
C ALA A 484 8.98 5.99 24.95
N ARG A 485 8.28 7.01 25.41
CA ARG A 485 6.82 7.06 25.51
C ARG A 485 6.29 8.24 24.71
N LEU A 486 5.25 7.99 23.93
CA LEU A 486 4.53 9.04 23.19
C LEU A 486 3.13 9.19 23.77
N HIS A 487 2.55 10.36 23.55
CA HIS A 487 1.10 10.56 23.68
C HIS A 487 0.35 9.86 22.55
N ALA A 488 -0.96 9.72 22.68
CA ALA A 488 -1.81 9.08 21.67
C ALA A 488 -1.78 9.79 20.29
N ASP A 489 -1.43 11.08 20.26
CA ASP A 489 -1.26 11.87 19.03
C ASP A 489 0.12 11.74 18.38
N GLY A 490 1.00 10.91 18.93
CA GLY A 490 2.36 10.69 18.44
C GLY A 490 3.42 11.63 19.02
N THR A 491 3.05 12.68 19.77
CA THR A 491 4.02 13.60 20.38
C THR A 491 4.78 12.95 21.53
N LEU A 492 6.06 13.34 21.73
CA LEU A 492 6.91 12.76 22.77
C LEU A 492 6.41 13.13 24.18
N ASP A 493 6.19 12.14 25.03
CA ASP A 493 5.87 12.33 26.44
C ASP A 493 7.15 12.60 27.25
N LEU A 494 7.37 13.86 27.62
CA LEU A 494 8.54 14.28 28.37
C LEU A 494 8.52 13.82 29.84
N SER A 495 7.37 13.38 30.36
CA SER A 495 7.26 12.85 31.73
C SER A 495 7.84 11.43 31.87
N PHE A 496 8.15 10.76 30.74
CA PHE A 496 8.89 9.50 30.72
C PHE A 496 10.35 9.81 30.34
N ASP A 497 11.24 9.73 31.31
CA ASP A 497 12.66 10.00 31.09
C ASP A 497 13.52 8.77 31.46
N PRO A 498 14.05 8.06 30.46
CA PRO A 498 14.95 6.93 30.68
C PRO A 498 16.37 7.33 31.10
N GLY A 499 16.68 8.63 31.22
CA GLY A 499 18.03 9.12 31.43
C GLY A 499 18.96 8.71 30.27
N THR A 500 20.14 8.12 30.57
CA THR A 500 21.05 7.59 29.54
C THR A 500 20.52 6.29 28.90
N GLY A 501 19.42 5.74 29.43
CA GLY A 501 18.75 4.55 28.90
C GLY A 501 19.60 3.28 28.88
N ALA A 502 19.29 2.37 27.94
CA ALA A 502 20.05 1.14 27.73
C ALA A 502 21.28 1.38 26.86
N ASN A 503 22.42 0.72 27.15
CA ASN A 503 23.67 0.87 26.40
C ASN A 503 23.69 0.08 25.07
N ALA A 504 22.76 -0.86 24.86
CA ALA A 504 22.60 -1.62 23.62
C ALA A 504 21.11 -1.86 23.32
N ILE A 505 20.79 -2.51 22.19
CA ILE A 505 19.46 -2.68 21.63
C ILE A 505 18.47 -3.29 22.65
N ILE A 506 17.26 -2.73 22.71
CA ILE A 506 16.10 -3.34 23.36
C ILE A 506 15.27 -3.98 22.24
N HIS A 507 15.13 -5.31 22.28
CA HIS A 507 14.39 -6.08 21.29
C HIS A 507 12.91 -6.17 21.58
N THR A 508 12.54 -6.14 22.84
CA THR A 508 11.19 -6.45 23.31
C THR A 508 10.86 -5.71 24.60
N MET A 509 9.59 -5.42 24.79
CA MET A 509 9.06 -4.92 26.04
C MET A 509 7.67 -5.48 26.31
N ASP A 510 7.26 -5.46 27.59
CA ASP A 510 5.87 -5.72 27.95
C ASP A 510 5.48 -4.91 29.19
N LEU A 511 4.18 -4.60 29.30
CA LEU A 511 3.62 -3.74 30.33
C LEU A 511 3.10 -4.56 31.50
N GLN A 512 3.42 -4.16 32.72
CA GLN A 512 2.83 -4.74 33.91
C GLN A 512 1.54 -4.02 34.32
N PRO A 513 0.59 -4.69 34.98
CA PRO A 513 -0.66 -4.07 35.44
C PRO A 513 -0.46 -2.87 36.39
N ASP A 514 0.68 -2.80 37.09
CA ASP A 514 1.06 -1.70 37.97
C ASP A 514 1.68 -0.48 37.24
N GLY A 515 1.68 -0.52 35.91
CA GLY A 515 2.20 0.56 35.07
C GLY A 515 3.71 0.50 34.80
N LYS A 516 4.44 -0.44 35.39
CA LYS A 516 5.85 -0.68 35.11
C LYS A 516 6.05 -1.38 33.77
N THR A 517 7.27 -1.31 33.24
CA THR A 517 7.62 -1.90 31.94
C THR A 517 8.80 -2.86 32.12
N ILE A 518 8.65 -4.10 31.65
CA ILE A 518 9.77 -5.03 31.53
C ILE A 518 10.39 -4.85 30.14
N ILE A 519 11.72 -4.76 30.06
CA ILE A 519 12.48 -4.65 28.82
C ILE A 519 13.52 -5.75 28.72
N GLY A 520 13.67 -6.31 27.50
CA GLY A 520 14.65 -7.34 27.19
C GLY A 520 15.43 -7.01 25.91
N GLY A 521 16.71 -7.41 25.86
CA GLY A 521 17.53 -7.11 24.69
C GLY A 521 19.00 -7.54 24.79
N ASP A 522 19.89 -6.74 24.18
CA ASP A 522 21.33 -6.98 24.11
C ASP A 522 22.11 -6.14 25.14
N PHE A 523 21.43 -5.26 25.88
CA PHE A 523 22.08 -4.30 26.78
C PHE A 523 22.67 -4.98 28.02
N SER A 524 23.77 -4.41 28.54
CA SER A 524 24.39 -4.81 29.79
C SER A 524 24.23 -3.78 30.91
N THR A 525 23.82 -2.56 30.55
CA THR A 525 23.53 -1.52 31.54
C THR A 525 22.30 -0.72 31.15
N TYR A 526 21.56 -0.25 32.17
CA TYR A 526 20.49 0.71 32.02
C TYR A 526 20.75 1.90 32.95
N ASN A 527 20.80 3.11 32.36
CA ASN A 527 21.12 4.35 33.09
C ASN A 527 22.39 4.21 33.96
N GLY A 528 23.43 3.55 33.42
CA GLY A 528 24.72 3.31 34.10
C GLY A 528 24.71 2.17 35.11
N ALA A 529 23.56 1.67 35.53
CA ALA A 529 23.46 0.50 36.43
C ALA A 529 23.56 -0.81 35.66
N SER A 530 24.33 -1.79 36.16
CA SER A 530 24.43 -3.13 35.56
C SER A 530 23.06 -3.81 35.52
N ARG A 531 22.64 -4.20 34.33
CA ARG A 531 21.42 -4.94 34.04
C ARG A 531 21.64 -5.78 32.79
N ASP A 532 22.06 -7.01 32.99
CA ASP A 532 22.37 -7.89 31.86
C ASP A 532 21.11 -8.38 31.18
N ARG A 533 20.78 -7.70 30.07
CA ARG A 533 19.75 -8.03 29.07
C ARG A 533 18.28 -7.94 29.53
N LEU A 534 18.02 -7.77 30.86
CA LEU A 534 16.69 -7.65 31.42
C LEU A 534 16.63 -6.51 32.44
N ALA A 535 15.61 -5.67 32.35
CA ALA A 535 15.36 -4.65 33.36
C ALA A 535 13.86 -4.40 33.52
N ARG A 536 13.47 -3.89 34.70
CA ARG A 536 12.15 -3.32 34.94
C ARG A 536 12.26 -1.81 35.11
N LEU A 537 11.37 -1.09 34.47
CA LEU A 537 11.31 0.36 34.56
C LEU A 537 10.05 0.80 35.29
N ASN A 538 10.20 1.82 36.10
CA ASN A 538 9.07 2.52 36.71
C ASN A 538 8.27 3.28 35.63
N GLU A 539 7.08 3.72 35.97
CA GLU A 539 6.19 4.43 35.07
C GLU A 539 6.79 5.71 34.47
N ASN A 540 7.74 6.34 35.15
CA ASN A 540 8.43 7.55 34.69
C ASN A 540 9.70 7.27 33.87
N GLY A 541 10.03 6.01 33.59
CA GLY A 541 11.21 5.60 32.83
C GLY A 541 12.47 5.32 33.65
N THR A 542 12.46 5.58 34.96
CA THR A 542 13.59 5.27 35.83
C THR A 542 13.71 3.78 36.08
N LEU A 543 14.93 3.29 36.35
CA LEU A 543 15.17 1.90 36.66
C LEU A 543 14.48 1.50 37.98
N ASP A 544 13.73 0.42 37.99
CA ASP A 544 13.25 -0.21 39.22
C ASP A 544 14.35 -1.09 39.80
N THR A 545 14.94 -0.61 40.88
CA THR A 545 16.03 -1.32 41.55
C THR A 545 15.58 -2.52 42.42
N THR A 546 14.27 -2.68 42.58
CA THR A 546 13.71 -3.82 43.36
C THR A 546 13.56 -5.06 42.48
N PHE A 547 13.70 -4.94 41.18
CA PHE A 547 13.61 -6.05 40.23
C PHE A 547 15.00 -6.47 39.80
N ASN A 548 15.26 -7.77 39.89
CA ASN A 548 16.44 -8.41 39.29
C ASN A 548 17.79 -7.76 39.64
N ALA A 549 18.02 -7.46 40.93
CA ALA A 549 19.29 -6.90 41.39
C ALA A 549 20.41 -7.93 41.28
N GLY A 550 21.26 -7.80 40.24
CA GLY A 550 22.49 -8.59 40.11
C GLY A 550 22.33 -9.95 39.40
N GLN A 551 21.27 -10.17 38.67
CA GLN A 551 21.05 -11.42 37.93
C GLN A 551 21.42 -11.29 36.45
N VAL A 552 21.95 -12.36 35.85
CA VAL A 552 22.66 -12.35 34.58
C VAL A 552 22.09 -13.40 33.63
N PHE A 553 21.72 -12.98 32.40
CA PHE A 553 21.58 -13.86 31.25
C PHE A 553 22.91 -13.92 30.47
N ASP A 554 23.34 -15.10 30.06
CA ASP A 554 24.59 -15.29 29.32
C ASP A 554 24.51 -14.89 27.83
N ASP A 555 23.28 -14.79 27.26
CA ASP A 555 23.07 -14.37 25.87
C ASP A 555 21.73 -13.61 25.71
N HIS A 556 21.40 -13.20 24.49
CA HIS A 556 20.35 -12.26 24.12
C HIS A 556 18.93 -12.69 24.52
N ILE A 557 18.13 -11.72 24.98
CA ILE A 557 16.69 -11.87 25.15
C ILE A 557 15.99 -11.37 23.88
N ARG A 558 15.07 -12.20 23.35
CA ARG A 558 14.32 -11.91 22.14
C ARG A 558 12.87 -11.57 22.39
N LYS A 559 12.26 -12.16 23.45
CA LYS A 559 10.85 -11.91 23.82
C LYS A 559 10.69 -11.93 25.33
N VAL A 560 9.97 -10.96 25.84
CA VAL A 560 9.40 -10.97 27.20
C VAL A 560 7.89 -10.96 27.10
N LEU A 561 7.21 -11.60 28.06
CA LEU A 561 5.76 -11.61 28.17
C LEU A 561 5.37 -11.62 29.65
N VAL A 562 4.61 -10.61 30.07
CA VAL A 562 4.07 -10.47 31.42
C VAL A 562 2.76 -11.23 31.51
N ARG A 563 2.64 -12.10 32.51
CA ARG A 563 1.39 -12.85 32.77
C ARG A 563 0.45 -12.03 33.67
N PRO A 564 -0.86 -12.30 33.66
CA PRO A 564 -1.82 -11.61 34.54
C PRO A 564 -1.49 -11.69 36.02
N ASP A 565 -0.78 -12.74 36.46
CA ASP A 565 -0.32 -12.94 37.83
C ASP A 565 0.95 -12.14 38.21
N GLY A 566 1.46 -11.34 37.27
CA GLY A 566 2.66 -10.52 37.39
C GLY A 566 3.98 -11.28 37.19
N THR A 567 3.96 -12.59 36.94
CA THR A 567 5.17 -13.33 36.54
C THR A 567 5.57 -13.00 35.12
N VAL A 568 6.86 -13.19 34.79
CA VAL A 568 7.42 -12.79 33.49
C VAL A 568 8.04 -14.00 32.78
N LEU A 569 7.54 -14.33 31.61
CA LEU A 569 8.18 -15.27 30.70
C LEU A 569 9.25 -14.56 29.89
N VAL A 570 10.43 -15.14 29.82
CA VAL A 570 11.58 -14.64 29.08
C VAL A 570 12.06 -15.69 28.10
N GLY A 571 12.12 -15.33 26.82
CA GLY A 571 12.61 -16.18 25.73
C GLY A 571 13.78 -15.55 25.01
N GLY A 572 14.70 -16.38 24.51
CA GLY A 572 15.87 -15.88 23.79
C GLY A 572 16.88 -16.95 23.41
N LYS A 573 18.13 -16.54 23.27
CA LYS A 573 19.25 -17.40 22.91
C LYS A 573 20.07 -17.89 24.11
N PHE A 574 19.77 -17.44 25.29
CA PHE A 574 20.51 -17.74 26.51
C PHE A 574 20.49 -19.25 26.88
N ASN A 575 21.56 -19.71 27.50
CA ASN A 575 21.67 -21.08 28.04
C ASN A 575 21.56 -21.11 29.56
N SER A 576 21.75 -19.97 30.22
CA SER A 576 21.70 -19.87 31.66
C SER A 576 21.06 -18.58 32.13
N TYR A 577 20.41 -18.65 33.30
CA TYR A 577 19.96 -17.51 34.05
C TYR A 577 20.51 -17.62 35.50
N ASN A 578 21.23 -16.58 35.92
CA ASN A 578 21.88 -16.51 37.22
C ASN A 578 22.71 -17.78 37.51
N SER A 579 23.54 -18.20 36.54
CA SER A 579 24.39 -19.41 36.57
C SER A 579 23.61 -20.72 36.68
N THR A 580 22.29 -20.71 36.66
CA THR A 580 21.46 -21.92 36.60
C THR A 580 21.11 -22.21 35.15
N ALA A 581 21.32 -23.46 34.72
CA ALA A 581 20.96 -23.86 33.34
C ALA A 581 19.49 -23.62 33.05
N ARG A 582 19.18 -22.78 32.06
CA ARG A 582 17.86 -22.42 31.58
C ARG A 582 17.96 -22.11 30.09
N GLN A 583 17.87 -23.14 29.26
CA GLN A 583 18.01 -22.93 27.82
C GLN A 583 16.76 -22.24 27.24
N GLY A 584 16.97 -21.06 26.70
CA GLY A 584 16.05 -20.33 25.83
C GLY A 584 14.69 -19.94 26.40
N LEU A 585 14.28 -20.46 27.58
CA LEU A 585 13.00 -20.13 28.21
C LEU A 585 13.07 -20.20 29.73
N VAL A 586 12.62 -19.15 30.42
CA VAL A 586 12.51 -19.10 31.89
C VAL A 586 11.28 -18.32 32.31
N LEU A 587 10.68 -18.71 33.44
CA LEU A 587 9.63 -17.96 34.12
C LEU A 587 10.21 -17.29 35.36
N LEU A 588 9.96 -16.01 35.51
CA LEU A 588 10.42 -15.19 36.64
C LEU A 588 9.24 -14.71 37.49
N ASN A 589 9.47 -14.64 38.79
CA ASN A 589 8.59 -13.95 39.73
C ASN A 589 8.60 -12.44 39.52
N ASN A 590 7.68 -11.72 40.13
CA ASN A 590 7.59 -10.26 40.05
C ASN A 590 8.80 -9.52 40.65
N ASP A 591 9.66 -10.19 41.40
CA ASP A 591 10.93 -9.64 41.90
C ASP A 591 12.12 -9.93 40.97
N GLY A 592 11.91 -10.70 39.92
CA GLY A 592 12.94 -11.13 38.98
C GLY A 592 13.62 -12.45 39.32
N SER A 593 13.30 -13.08 40.48
CA SER A 593 13.80 -14.43 40.80
C SER A 593 13.17 -15.49 39.88
N SER A 594 13.89 -16.58 39.59
CA SER A 594 13.32 -17.68 38.80
C SER A 594 12.26 -18.47 39.57
N VAL A 595 11.17 -18.81 38.90
CA VAL A 595 10.14 -19.70 39.46
C VAL A 595 10.68 -21.12 39.47
N ALA A 596 10.91 -21.68 40.69
CA ALA A 596 11.57 -22.97 40.83
C ALA A 596 10.71 -24.15 40.31
N SER A 597 9.38 -24.03 40.38
CA SER A 597 8.43 -25.04 39.87
C SER A 597 8.32 -25.04 38.33
N PHE A 598 8.81 -23.97 37.63
CA PHE A 598 8.82 -23.94 36.18
C PHE A 598 10.07 -24.61 35.65
N ASN A 599 9.90 -25.82 35.13
CA ASN A 599 11.02 -26.66 34.70
C ASN A 599 10.86 -27.12 33.26
N THR A 600 11.64 -26.51 32.37
CA THR A 600 11.68 -26.84 30.94
C THR A 600 12.56 -28.06 30.61
N LEU A 601 13.08 -28.78 31.60
CA LEU A 601 14.09 -29.83 31.40
C LEU A 601 15.32 -29.25 30.64
N THR A 602 15.63 -29.82 29.45
CA THR A 602 16.70 -29.30 28.60
C THR A 602 16.32 -28.06 27.83
N GLY A 603 15.05 -27.63 27.91
CA GLY A 603 14.58 -26.45 27.14
C GLY A 603 14.63 -26.64 25.62
N PRO A 604 14.52 -25.56 24.85
CA PRO A 604 14.71 -25.57 23.41
C PRO A 604 16.21 -25.63 23.08
N ASN A 605 16.58 -26.37 22.03
CA ASN A 605 18.00 -26.51 21.63
C ASN A 605 18.54 -25.32 20.80
N SER A 606 17.75 -24.28 20.60
CA SER A 606 18.12 -23.03 19.93
C SER A 606 17.17 -21.91 20.29
N ASP A 607 17.29 -20.77 19.61
CA ASP A 607 16.61 -19.50 19.89
C ASP A 607 15.08 -19.61 20.00
N VAL A 608 14.52 -18.95 21.01
CA VAL A 608 13.10 -18.63 21.14
C VAL A 608 12.90 -17.16 20.73
N TYR A 609 12.14 -16.95 19.67
CA TYR A 609 11.82 -15.60 19.15
C TYR A 609 10.43 -15.12 19.57
N ALA A 610 9.49 -16.03 19.74
CA ALA A 610 8.10 -15.74 20.05
C ALA A 610 7.60 -16.48 21.28
N ILE A 611 6.79 -15.80 22.08
CA ILE A 611 6.05 -16.38 23.22
C ILE A 611 4.62 -15.83 23.15
N ALA A 612 3.62 -16.72 23.28
CA ALA A 612 2.23 -16.33 23.40
C ALA A 612 1.54 -17.18 24.48
N LEU A 613 0.56 -16.63 25.17
CA LEU A 613 -0.27 -17.35 26.12
C LEU A 613 -1.55 -17.84 25.43
N ALA A 614 -1.87 -19.11 25.64
CA ALA A 614 -3.18 -19.64 25.33
C ALA A 614 -4.18 -19.30 26.45
N LEU A 615 -5.48 -19.28 26.13
CA LEU A 615 -6.55 -18.95 27.09
C LEU A 615 -6.60 -19.88 28.29
N ASP A 616 -6.09 -21.11 28.17
CA ASP A 616 -6.00 -22.12 29.22
C ASP A 616 -4.71 -22.01 30.08
N GLY A 617 -3.93 -20.95 29.90
CA GLY A 617 -2.69 -20.69 30.62
C GLY A 617 -1.46 -21.45 30.11
N ARG A 618 -1.59 -22.28 29.08
CA ARG A 618 -0.44 -22.90 28.38
C ARG A 618 0.34 -21.88 27.59
N ILE A 619 1.61 -22.17 27.34
CA ILE A 619 2.55 -21.27 26.71
C ILE A 619 2.91 -21.81 25.32
N LEU A 620 2.69 -21.00 24.28
CA LEU A 620 3.19 -21.27 22.94
C LEU A 620 4.55 -20.62 22.77
N ILE A 621 5.50 -21.34 22.22
CA ILE A 621 6.82 -20.81 21.88
C ILE A 621 7.15 -21.07 20.41
N GLY A 622 7.70 -20.04 19.75
CA GLY A 622 8.20 -20.09 18.39
C GLY A 622 9.69 -19.78 18.35
N GLY A 623 10.44 -20.37 17.40
CA GLY A 623 11.86 -20.13 17.33
C GLY A 623 12.59 -20.91 16.25
N TYR A 624 13.89 -21.05 16.39
CA TYR A 624 14.77 -21.79 15.44
C TYR A 624 15.14 -23.18 15.96
N PHE A 625 14.51 -23.64 17.04
CA PHE A 625 14.80 -24.93 17.66
C PHE A 625 14.22 -26.13 16.89
N THR A 626 14.79 -27.29 17.07
CA THR A 626 14.32 -28.58 16.53
C THR A 626 13.83 -29.53 17.62
N TYR A 627 14.28 -29.29 18.86
CA TYR A 627 13.89 -30.06 20.05
C TYR A 627 13.51 -29.13 21.19
N PHE A 628 12.59 -29.59 22.03
CA PHE A 628 12.22 -28.95 23.30
C PHE A 628 11.99 -30.02 24.36
N GLY A 629 12.67 -29.91 25.53
CA GLY A 629 12.45 -30.82 26.65
C GLY A 629 12.67 -32.29 26.30
N GLY A 630 13.55 -32.61 25.32
CA GLY A 630 13.79 -33.99 24.88
C GLY A 630 12.83 -34.50 23.78
N TYR A 631 11.83 -33.71 23.39
CA TYR A 631 10.88 -34.06 22.34
C TYR A 631 11.23 -33.34 21.02
N ALA A 632 11.02 -34.03 19.89
CA ALA A 632 11.12 -33.39 18.58
C ALA A 632 9.98 -32.38 18.45
N ARG A 633 10.33 -31.09 18.39
CA ARG A 633 9.44 -29.93 18.25
C ARG A 633 10.14 -28.91 17.39
N ARG A 634 9.86 -28.96 16.10
CA ARG A 634 10.55 -28.07 15.15
C ARG A 634 9.85 -26.72 15.06
N SER A 635 10.55 -25.72 15.53
CA SER A 635 10.26 -24.28 15.42
C SER A 635 9.00 -23.82 16.17
N ILE A 636 8.17 -24.72 16.67
CA ILE A 636 7.00 -24.40 17.48
C ILE A 636 6.72 -25.51 18.51
N ALA A 637 6.41 -25.12 19.75
CA ALA A 637 6.02 -26.03 20.80
C ALA A 637 4.97 -25.38 21.71
N ARG A 638 4.19 -26.21 22.42
CA ARG A 638 3.34 -25.77 23.52
C ARG A 638 3.87 -26.35 24.84
N VAL A 639 3.89 -25.50 25.84
CA VAL A 639 4.47 -25.76 27.15
C VAL A 639 3.37 -25.61 28.20
N ASN A 640 3.31 -26.57 29.15
CA ASN A 640 2.39 -26.50 30.26
C ASN A 640 2.78 -25.39 31.24
N PRO A 641 1.89 -24.96 32.17
CA PRO A 641 2.21 -23.93 33.17
C PRO A 641 3.39 -24.26 34.08
N ASP A 642 3.75 -25.53 34.24
CA ASP A 642 4.90 -26.01 35.02
C ASP A 642 6.22 -26.05 34.22
N GLY A 643 6.20 -25.70 32.96
CA GLY A 643 7.38 -25.71 32.06
C GLY A 643 7.55 -27.03 31.29
N SER A 644 6.79 -28.06 31.56
CA SER A 644 6.85 -29.33 30.82
C SER A 644 6.28 -29.22 29.43
N VAL A 645 6.74 -30.10 28.52
CA VAL A 645 6.20 -30.15 27.14
C VAL A 645 4.75 -30.66 27.15
N ASP A 646 3.85 -29.91 26.51
CA ASP A 646 2.51 -30.41 26.25
C ASP A 646 2.53 -31.42 25.08
N GLN A 647 2.35 -32.69 25.43
CA GLN A 647 2.38 -33.77 24.42
C GLN A 647 1.10 -33.83 23.56
N THR A 648 0.02 -33.17 24.00
CA THR A 648 -1.21 -33.08 23.20
C THR A 648 -1.08 -32.10 22.04
N PHE A 649 -0.05 -31.25 22.04
CA PHE A 649 0.31 -30.37 20.93
C PHE A 649 1.33 -31.06 20.04
N ASN A 650 0.91 -31.51 18.87
CA ASN A 650 1.77 -32.22 17.93
C ASN A 650 1.87 -31.48 16.58
N PRO A 651 2.93 -30.70 16.34
CA PRO A 651 3.12 -30.00 15.07
C PRO A 651 3.58 -30.92 13.91
N GLY A 652 3.70 -32.24 14.14
CA GLY A 652 4.29 -33.14 13.15
C GLY A 652 5.76 -32.80 12.88
N THR A 653 6.12 -32.59 11.60
CA THR A 653 7.46 -32.10 11.22
C THR A 653 7.65 -30.60 11.47
N GLY A 654 6.60 -29.89 11.92
CA GLY A 654 6.65 -28.46 12.25
C GLY A 654 6.90 -27.54 11.07
N ALA A 655 7.35 -26.31 11.37
CA ALA A 655 7.74 -25.36 10.36
C ALA A 655 9.16 -25.65 9.81
N SER A 656 9.38 -25.45 8.50
CA SER A 656 10.67 -25.76 7.85
C SER A 656 11.84 -24.94 8.37
N LEU A 657 11.58 -23.71 8.84
CA LEU A 657 12.53 -22.78 9.47
C LEU A 657 11.86 -22.05 10.64
N ALA A 658 12.49 -20.98 11.15
CA ALA A 658 12.09 -20.28 12.35
C ALA A 658 10.66 -19.72 12.30
N VAL A 659 9.92 -19.89 13.37
CA VAL A 659 8.73 -19.12 13.73
C VAL A 659 9.19 -17.90 14.53
N LEU A 660 8.88 -16.70 14.00
CA LEU A 660 9.36 -15.42 14.55
C LEU A 660 8.31 -14.73 15.39
N ASP A 661 7.02 -15.00 15.12
CA ASP A 661 5.92 -14.45 15.91
C ASP A 661 4.70 -15.38 15.91
N ILE A 662 3.88 -15.25 16.97
CA ILE A 662 2.70 -16.09 17.22
C ILE A 662 1.55 -15.20 17.69
N ALA A 663 0.39 -15.31 17.03
CA ALA A 663 -0.86 -14.73 17.47
C ALA A 663 -1.88 -15.84 17.77
N HIS A 664 -2.44 -15.83 18.99
CA HIS A 664 -3.42 -16.84 19.42
C HIS A 664 -4.84 -16.30 19.22
N GLN A 665 -5.64 -16.96 18.36
CA GLN A 665 -7.03 -16.56 18.10
C GLN A 665 -7.96 -16.98 19.25
N PRO A 666 -9.06 -16.22 19.49
CA PRO A 666 -10.03 -16.53 20.55
C PRO A 666 -10.70 -17.92 20.42
N ASP A 667 -10.76 -18.48 19.20
CA ASP A 667 -11.30 -19.80 18.90
C ASP A 667 -10.31 -20.97 19.16
N GLY A 668 -9.12 -20.63 19.68
CA GLY A 668 -8.07 -21.61 19.96
C GLY A 668 -7.16 -21.94 18.79
N ARG A 669 -7.37 -21.34 17.61
CA ARG A 669 -6.43 -21.42 16.47
C ARG A 669 -5.23 -20.53 16.71
N ILE A 670 -4.14 -20.83 16.04
CA ILE A 670 -2.85 -20.16 16.24
C ILE A 670 -2.32 -19.71 14.87
N VAL A 671 -2.10 -18.44 14.72
CA VAL A 671 -1.42 -17.86 13.55
C VAL A 671 0.07 -17.78 13.83
N ILE A 672 0.89 -18.24 12.90
CA ILE A 672 2.35 -18.20 12.99
C ILE A 672 2.93 -17.47 11.79
N GLY A 673 3.78 -16.49 12.08
CA GLY A 673 4.60 -15.78 11.10
C GLY A 673 6.07 -16.18 11.26
N GLY A 674 6.85 -16.19 10.17
CA GLY A 674 8.23 -16.59 10.33
C GLY A 674 9.07 -16.61 9.07
N TRP A 675 10.09 -17.47 9.07
CA TRP A 675 11.06 -17.66 8.01
C TRP A 675 10.86 -18.97 7.24
N PHE A 676 9.80 -19.69 7.55
CA PHE A 676 9.49 -21.00 6.96
C PHE A 676 8.80 -20.88 5.60
N THR A 677 9.00 -21.90 4.76
CA THR A 677 8.31 -22.03 3.47
C THR A 677 7.34 -23.22 3.43
N SER A 678 7.33 -24.03 4.50
CA SER A 678 6.34 -25.11 4.67
C SER A 678 6.06 -25.39 6.13
N TYR A 679 4.87 -25.89 6.41
CA TYR A 679 4.47 -26.42 7.71
C TYR A 679 3.96 -27.86 7.56
N ASN A 680 4.52 -28.77 8.34
CA ASN A 680 4.22 -30.20 8.29
C ASN A 680 4.22 -30.78 6.87
N GLY A 681 5.20 -30.36 6.05
CA GLY A 681 5.38 -30.78 4.64
C GLY A 681 4.49 -30.06 3.63
N THR A 682 3.44 -29.34 4.06
CA THR A 682 2.58 -28.54 3.18
C THR A 682 3.20 -27.16 2.95
N ALA A 683 3.22 -26.72 1.70
CA ALA A 683 3.73 -25.39 1.35
C ALA A 683 2.92 -24.30 2.06
N ARG A 684 3.61 -23.44 2.82
CA ARG A 684 3.08 -22.26 3.52
C ARG A 684 4.21 -21.26 3.65
N ASN A 685 4.25 -20.28 2.75
CA ASN A 685 5.35 -19.33 2.75
C ASN A 685 5.13 -18.25 3.80
N TYR A 686 5.97 -18.30 4.84
CA TYR A 686 6.15 -17.29 5.88
C TYR A 686 4.93 -17.02 6.78
N LEU A 687 3.74 -17.55 6.45
CA LEU A 687 2.51 -17.40 7.22
C LEU A 687 1.70 -18.70 7.18
N ALA A 688 1.24 -19.16 8.33
CA ALA A 688 0.34 -20.31 8.42
C ALA A 688 -0.60 -20.15 9.62
N ARG A 689 -1.75 -20.84 9.58
CA ARG A 689 -2.62 -21.04 10.73
C ARG A 689 -2.65 -22.52 11.11
N ILE A 690 -2.62 -22.79 12.39
CA ILE A 690 -2.66 -24.16 12.95
C ILE A 690 -3.77 -24.28 13.98
N HIS A 691 -4.28 -25.47 14.16
CA HIS A 691 -5.23 -25.80 15.21
C HIS A 691 -4.55 -25.80 16.59
N GLY A 692 -5.36 -25.72 17.67
CA GLY A 692 -4.89 -25.79 19.04
C GLY A 692 -4.16 -27.09 19.43
N ASN A 693 -4.23 -28.15 18.61
CA ASN A 693 -3.45 -29.37 18.77
C ASN A 693 -2.12 -29.38 17.98
N GLY A 694 -1.80 -28.32 17.26
CA GLY A 694 -0.59 -28.18 16.45
C GLY A 694 -0.71 -28.65 14.99
N ALA A 695 -1.83 -29.24 14.56
CA ALA A 695 -2.06 -29.62 13.18
C ALA A 695 -2.26 -28.38 12.28
N LEU A 696 -1.84 -28.47 11.00
CA LEU A 696 -2.09 -27.40 10.03
C LEU A 696 -3.60 -27.20 9.84
N ASP A 697 -4.03 -25.95 9.93
CA ASP A 697 -5.38 -25.56 9.52
C ASP A 697 -5.43 -25.36 8.00
N THR A 698 -6.03 -26.31 7.32
CA THR A 698 -6.13 -26.30 5.85
C THR A 698 -7.24 -25.37 5.34
N SER A 699 -8.13 -24.89 6.23
CA SER A 699 -9.15 -23.90 5.86
C SER A 699 -8.56 -22.50 5.68
N PHE A 700 -7.40 -22.23 6.28
CA PHE A 700 -6.64 -21.01 6.07
C PHE A 700 -5.65 -21.22 4.92
N ASP A 701 -5.96 -20.65 3.76
CA ASP A 701 -5.09 -20.76 2.58
C ASP A 701 -4.52 -19.40 2.16
N PRO A 702 -3.25 -19.11 2.51
CA PRO A 702 -2.57 -17.90 2.08
C PRO A 702 -2.17 -17.91 0.60
N GLY A 703 -2.55 -18.95 -0.17
CA GLY A 703 -2.08 -19.12 -1.54
C GLY A 703 -0.56 -19.27 -1.61
N THR A 704 0.12 -18.43 -2.41
CA THR A 704 1.60 -18.39 -2.42
C THR A 704 2.19 -17.68 -1.20
N GLY A 705 1.37 -17.11 -0.30
CA GLY A 705 1.83 -16.40 0.89
C GLY A 705 2.57 -15.08 0.56
N THR A 706 3.43 -14.66 1.47
CA THR A 706 4.33 -13.54 1.24
C THR A 706 5.58 -13.97 0.46
N ASP A 707 6.26 -13.04 -0.21
CA ASP A 707 7.50 -13.30 -0.96
C ASP A 707 8.75 -13.27 -0.05
N ALA A 708 8.64 -12.71 1.16
CA ALA A 708 9.68 -12.74 2.18
C ALA A 708 9.06 -12.87 3.59
N ARG A 709 9.92 -12.91 4.62
CA ARG A 709 9.55 -13.28 5.99
C ARG A 709 8.54 -12.34 6.64
N VAL A 710 7.59 -12.93 7.36
CA VAL A 710 6.71 -12.26 8.30
C VAL A 710 7.38 -12.23 9.67
N VAL A 711 7.55 -11.03 10.24
CA VAL A 711 8.30 -10.82 11.49
C VAL A 711 7.37 -10.49 12.66
N ALA A 712 6.22 -9.90 12.37
CA ALA A 712 5.22 -9.54 13.36
C ALA A 712 3.81 -9.93 12.87
N THR A 713 2.99 -10.44 13.77
CA THR A 713 1.60 -10.80 13.54
C THR A 713 0.75 -10.25 14.68
N SER A 714 -0.43 -9.71 14.37
CA SER A 714 -1.38 -9.27 15.39
C SER A 714 -2.80 -9.47 14.91
N LEU A 715 -3.73 -9.65 15.86
CA LEU A 715 -5.14 -9.85 15.55
C LEU A 715 -5.91 -8.55 15.73
N LEU A 716 -6.74 -8.24 14.76
CA LEU A 716 -7.74 -7.19 14.84
C LEU A 716 -8.98 -7.70 15.59
N GLN A 717 -9.80 -6.80 16.15
CA GLN A 717 -11.01 -7.18 16.88
C GLN A 717 -12.02 -7.96 16.02
N ASN A 718 -12.02 -7.74 14.70
CA ASN A 718 -12.86 -8.46 13.75
C ASN A 718 -12.28 -9.83 13.36
N GLY A 719 -11.16 -10.24 13.95
CA GLY A 719 -10.48 -11.51 13.71
C GLY A 719 -9.55 -11.52 12.51
N ASP A 720 -9.40 -10.42 11.77
CA ASP A 720 -8.38 -10.30 10.74
C ASP A 720 -6.98 -10.31 11.33
N ILE A 721 -6.03 -10.69 10.49
CA ILE A 721 -4.63 -10.80 10.84
C ILE A 721 -3.87 -9.64 10.19
N LEU A 722 -3.22 -8.84 10.99
CA LEU A 722 -2.26 -7.86 10.54
C LEU A 722 -0.87 -8.47 10.54
N ILE A 723 -0.15 -8.37 9.43
CA ILE A 723 1.21 -8.89 9.29
C ILE A 723 2.18 -7.79 8.93
N GLY A 724 3.36 -7.81 9.55
CA GLY A 724 4.48 -6.93 9.26
C GLY A 724 5.74 -7.75 8.97
N GLY A 725 6.61 -7.25 8.07
CA GLY A 725 7.81 -8.02 7.73
C GLY A 725 8.72 -7.36 6.72
N THR A 726 9.47 -8.21 6.01
CA THR A 726 10.40 -7.80 4.96
C THR A 726 9.86 -8.05 3.55
N PHE A 727 8.59 -8.44 3.45
CA PHE A 727 7.94 -8.82 2.20
C PHE A 727 7.49 -7.59 1.40
N ASP A 728 7.43 -7.76 0.09
CA ASP A 728 6.96 -6.76 -0.85
C ASP A 728 5.61 -7.14 -1.49
N SER A 729 5.22 -8.40 -1.38
CA SER A 729 3.95 -8.89 -1.90
C SER A 729 3.32 -9.98 -1.04
N TYR A 730 2.00 -10.12 -1.16
CA TYR A 730 1.21 -11.21 -0.61
C TYR A 730 0.39 -11.85 -1.73
N ASN A 731 0.57 -13.17 -1.93
CA ASN A 731 -0.08 -13.95 -2.99
C ASN A 731 0.03 -13.28 -4.38
N GLY A 732 1.23 -12.73 -4.69
CA GLY A 732 1.49 -12.02 -5.94
C GLY A 732 0.86 -10.63 -6.04
N THR A 733 0.06 -10.22 -5.06
CA THR A 733 -0.44 -8.85 -4.95
C THR A 733 0.52 -8.04 -4.09
N GLY A 734 0.89 -6.90 -4.58
CA GLY A 734 1.80 -6.03 -3.86
C GLY A 734 1.26 -5.52 -2.53
N ARG A 735 2.13 -5.58 -1.50
CA ARG A 735 1.91 -5.02 -0.17
C ARG A 735 3.27 -4.81 0.51
N SER A 736 3.70 -3.56 0.55
CA SER A 736 5.05 -3.23 1.05
C SER A 736 5.12 -3.32 2.56
N HIS A 737 5.69 -4.43 3.04
CA HIS A 737 6.07 -4.70 4.42
C HIS A 737 4.94 -4.78 5.45
N VAL A 738 3.71 -4.43 5.11
CA VAL A 738 2.53 -4.56 5.97
C VAL A 738 1.30 -4.97 5.14
N ALA A 739 0.52 -5.92 5.65
CA ALA A 739 -0.73 -6.34 5.01
C ALA A 739 -1.76 -6.77 6.04
N ARG A 740 -3.03 -6.66 5.68
CA ARG A 740 -4.15 -7.27 6.41
C ARG A 740 -4.61 -8.50 5.65
N VAL A 741 -4.75 -9.60 6.37
CA VAL A 741 -5.15 -10.90 5.85
C VAL A 741 -6.44 -11.32 6.52
N ASN A 742 -7.39 -11.84 5.77
CA ASN A 742 -8.64 -12.33 6.32
C ASN A 742 -8.35 -13.50 7.29
N GLY A 743 -8.65 -13.32 8.55
CA GLY A 743 -8.37 -14.30 9.61
C GLY A 743 -9.58 -15.09 10.05
N THR A 744 -10.77 -14.69 9.57
CA THR A 744 -12.06 -15.37 9.85
C THR A 744 -12.91 -15.34 8.61
N ALA A 745 -13.85 -16.29 8.51
CA ALA A 745 -14.89 -16.25 7.49
C ALA A 745 -15.76 -15.00 7.70
N ARG A 746 -16.28 -14.45 6.61
CA ARG A 746 -17.04 -13.21 6.59
C ARG A 746 -18.40 -13.40 5.95
N THR A 747 -19.34 -12.54 6.30
CA THR A 747 -20.65 -12.47 5.63
C THR A 747 -20.76 -11.15 4.88
N ALA A 748 -21.13 -11.20 3.62
CA ALA A 748 -21.62 -10.04 2.88
C ALA A 748 -23.14 -9.99 3.05
N THR A 749 -23.64 -8.99 3.75
CA THR A 749 -25.08 -8.84 4.04
C THR A 749 -25.55 -7.54 3.45
N HIS A 750 -26.70 -7.58 2.77
CA HIS A 750 -27.31 -6.43 2.14
C HIS A 750 -28.75 -6.28 2.62
N THR A 751 -29.13 -5.09 3.09
CA THR A 751 -30.49 -4.79 3.58
C THR A 751 -30.80 -3.32 3.43
N LEU A 752 -32.07 -3.00 3.25
CA LEU A 752 -32.58 -1.61 3.21
C LEU A 752 -33.61 -1.42 4.32
N LEU A 753 -33.66 -0.20 4.84
CA LEU A 753 -34.61 0.22 5.88
C LEU A 753 -35.79 0.95 5.24
N GLU A 754 -37.02 0.70 5.72
CA GLU A 754 -38.17 1.50 5.37
C GLU A 754 -37.97 2.95 5.88
N GLY A 755 -38.70 3.91 5.34
CA GLY A 755 -38.58 5.32 5.76
C GLY A 755 -37.46 6.06 5.01
N PRO A 756 -36.18 5.76 5.25
CA PRO A 756 -35.09 6.40 4.50
C PRO A 756 -34.97 5.93 3.04
N ASN A 757 -35.55 4.76 2.68
CA ASN A 757 -35.39 4.20 1.33
C ASN A 757 -36.19 5.01 0.27
N SER A 758 -35.51 5.33 -0.83
CA SER A 758 -36.03 5.96 -2.02
C SER A 758 -35.43 5.33 -3.28
N GLY A 759 -36.20 4.39 -3.92
CA GLY A 759 -35.78 3.78 -5.18
C GLY A 759 -34.51 2.90 -5.09
N GLY A 760 -34.29 2.19 -3.98
CA GLY A 760 -33.16 1.28 -3.77
C GLY A 760 -31.93 1.93 -3.13
N THR A 761 -32.00 3.18 -2.74
CA THR A 761 -30.97 3.85 -1.91
C THR A 761 -31.61 4.56 -0.72
N MET A 762 -30.88 4.67 0.38
CA MET A 762 -31.36 5.31 1.61
C MET A 762 -30.88 6.75 1.75
N ASN A 763 -31.66 7.56 2.51
CA ASN A 763 -31.22 8.88 2.95
C ASN A 763 -30.11 8.75 4.00
N ASP A 764 -29.03 9.51 3.85
CA ASP A 764 -27.85 9.50 4.72
C ASP A 764 -27.71 10.81 5.55
N ALA A 765 -28.75 11.61 5.67
CA ALA A 765 -28.70 12.89 6.37
C ALA A 765 -28.39 12.75 7.87
N LEU A 766 -28.75 11.60 8.46
CA LEU A 766 -28.54 11.32 9.89
C LEU A 766 -27.07 11.42 10.30
N ARG A 767 -26.13 10.94 9.46
CA ARG A 767 -24.68 10.98 9.73
C ARG A 767 -24.09 12.39 9.81
N THR A 768 -24.80 13.39 9.29
CA THR A 768 -24.35 14.79 9.30
C THR A 768 -24.71 15.52 10.61
N LEU A 769 -25.51 14.90 11.46
CA LEU A 769 -25.86 15.47 12.74
C LEU A 769 -24.69 15.45 13.72
N PRO A 770 -24.43 16.53 14.48
CA PRO A 770 -23.44 16.50 15.56
C PRO A 770 -23.72 15.46 16.66
N SER A 771 -24.97 14.99 16.73
CA SER A 771 -25.43 13.97 17.69
C SER A 771 -25.35 12.54 17.15
N PHE A 772 -24.88 12.32 15.93
CA PHE A 772 -24.65 10.96 15.44
C PHE A 772 -23.60 10.27 16.32
N PRO A 773 -23.89 9.11 16.92
CA PRO A 773 -22.98 8.50 17.87
C PRO A 773 -21.76 7.90 17.16
N LEU A 774 -20.56 8.27 17.59
CA LEU A 774 -19.31 7.61 17.20
C LEU A 774 -19.10 6.28 17.96
N THR A 775 -19.92 6.02 18.99
CA THR A 775 -19.97 4.76 19.73
C THR A 775 -21.30 4.08 19.46
N GLU A 776 -21.29 2.74 19.32
CA GLU A 776 -22.49 1.95 19.06
C GLU A 776 -23.63 2.25 20.06
N PRO A 777 -24.89 2.34 19.58
CA PRO A 777 -26.01 2.74 20.43
C PRO A 777 -26.66 1.56 21.20
N PHE A 778 -26.38 0.31 20.84
CA PHE A 778 -27.12 -0.86 21.30
C PHE A 778 -26.92 -1.15 22.78
N THR A 779 -25.72 -0.90 23.33
CA THR A 779 -25.46 -0.97 24.76
C THR A 779 -26.37 -0.03 25.56
N ALA A 780 -26.51 1.21 25.11
CA ALA A 780 -27.38 2.20 25.76
C ALA A 780 -28.87 1.85 25.63
N MET A 781 -29.24 1.06 24.61
CA MET A 781 -30.58 0.54 24.38
C MET A 781 -30.90 -0.72 25.20
N GLY A 782 -29.93 -1.23 25.94
CA GLY A 782 -30.10 -2.40 26.81
C GLY A 782 -29.80 -3.73 26.13
N TYR A 783 -29.20 -3.75 24.92
CA TYR A 783 -28.76 -5.00 24.32
C TYR A 783 -27.56 -5.56 25.11
N ALA A 784 -27.73 -6.76 25.62
CA ALA A 784 -26.70 -7.45 26.39
C ALA A 784 -26.67 -8.94 25.98
N HIS A 785 -25.54 -9.36 25.39
CA HIS A 785 -25.27 -10.75 25.07
C HIS A 785 -23.81 -11.07 25.38
N PRO A 786 -23.47 -12.27 25.89
CA PRO A 786 -22.08 -12.62 26.27
C PRO A 786 -21.05 -12.47 25.15
N THR A 787 -21.47 -12.61 23.88
CA THR A 787 -20.58 -12.50 22.71
C THR A 787 -20.58 -11.08 22.11
N PHE A 788 -21.39 -10.18 22.62
CA PHE A 788 -21.42 -8.79 22.18
C PHE A 788 -20.32 -7.99 22.87
N THR A 789 -19.53 -7.25 22.08
CA THR A 789 -18.51 -6.35 22.60
C THR A 789 -19.10 -4.95 22.67
N PRO A 790 -19.47 -4.45 23.87
CA PRO A 790 -20.00 -3.12 24.04
C PRO A 790 -18.94 -2.04 23.79
N GLY A 791 -19.40 -0.84 23.40
CA GLY A 791 -18.53 0.32 23.23
C GLY A 791 -17.69 0.35 21.94
N ALA A 792 -18.10 -0.40 20.91
CA ALA A 792 -17.49 -0.32 19.59
C ALA A 792 -17.58 1.12 19.05
N THR A 793 -16.46 1.67 18.54
CA THR A 793 -16.36 3.07 18.10
C THR A 793 -15.90 3.16 16.66
N ILE A 794 -16.28 4.26 16.00
CA ILE A 794 -15.82 4.63 14.66
C ILE A 794 -15.11 5.98 14.69
N PRO A 795 -14.09 6.21 13.86
CA PRO A 795 -13.53 7.54 13.67
C PRO A 795 -14.52 8.43 12.90
N SER A 796 -14.57 9.71 13.24
CA SER A 796 -15.48 10.66 12.59
C SER A 796 -15.22 10.82 11.08
N SER A 797 -14.02 10.47 10.59
CA SER A 797 -13.67 10.51 9.18
C SER A 797 -14.53 9.57 8.32
N ILE A 798 -15.02 8.46 8.85
CA ILE A 798 -15.90 7.53 8.13
C ILE A 798 -17.21 8.21 7.72
N LEU A 799 -17.72 9.12 8.55
CA LEU A 799 -18.94 9.87 8.27
C LEU A 799 -18.77 10.88 7.12
N SER A 800 -17.54 11.17 6.68
CA SER A 800 -17.29 12.04 5.52
C SER A 800 -17.42 11.34 4.16
N THR A 801 -17.54 10.00 4.14
CA THR A 801 -17.76 9.23 2.91
C THR A 801 -19.08 9.62 2.25
N ASN A 802 -19.06 9.88 0.94
CA ASN A 802 -20.24 10.31 0.16
C ASN A 802 -20.60 9.25 -0.91
N GLY A 803 -21.78 9.42 -1.52
CA GLY A 803 -22.29 8.52 -2.54
C GLY A 803 -22.93 7.27 -1.94
N ASN A 804 -22.87 6.14 -2.65
CA ASN A 804 -23.52 4.90 -2.24
C ASN A 804 -22.95 4.32 -0.94
N ASN A 805 -21.67 4.51 -0.72
CA ASN A 805 -20.97 4.00 0.47
C ASN A 805 -21.09 4.96 1.70
N ALA A 806 -21.92 6.00 1.63
CA ALA A 806 -22.19 6.88 2.77
C ALA A 806 -22.90 6.10 3.88
N ILE A 807 -22.50 6.33 5.14
CA ILE A 807 -23.10 5.65 6.29
C ILE A 807 -24.51 6.22 6.55
N VAL A 808 -25.49 5.35 6.76
CA VAL A 808 -26.86 5.70 7.11
C VAL A 808 -27.09 5.58 8.61
N ASP A 809 -26.75 4.43 9.18
CA ASP A 809 -26.98 4.15 10.61
C ASP A 809 -26.10 2.99 11.10
N TRP A 810 -26.13 2.77 12.42
CA TRP A 810 -25.63 1.56 13.05
C TRP A 810 -26.63 0.41 12.92
N VAL A 811 -26.14 -0.80 12.68
CA VAL A 811 -26.92 -2.05 12.74
C VAL A 811 -26.19 -3.09 13.57
N LEU A 812 -26.94 -4.02 14.15
CA LEU A 812 -26.43 -5.15 14.90
C LEU A 812 -26.58 -6.42 14.05
N VAL A 813 -25.50 -7.15 13.83
CA VAL A 813 -25.51 -8.44 13.13
C VAL A 813 -25.31 -9.56 14.15
N GLU A 814 -26.17 -10.56 14.11
CA GLU A 814 -26.11 -11.76 14.97
C GLU A 814 -25.91 -13.01 14.11
N MET A 815 -25.00 -13.87 14.53
CA MET A 815 -24.80 -15.22 13.97
C MET A 815 -25.51 -16.22 14.88
N ARG A 816 -26.44 -17.00 14.36
CA ARG A 816 -27.27 -17.94 15.10
C ARG A 816 -27.14 -19.34 14.51
N PRO A 817 -26.76 -20.38 15.28
CA PRO A 817 -26.63 -21.74 14.75
C PRO A 817 -27.94 -22.19 14.08
N ALA A 818 -27.86 -22.71 12.84
CA ALA A 818 -29.04 -23.16 12.12
C ALA A 818 -29.80 -24.30 12.82
N SER A 819 -29.08 -25.09 13.65
CA SER A 819 -29.65 -26.16 14.49
C SER A 819 -30.39 -25.62 15.74
N SER A 820 -30.12 -24.38 16.15
CA SER A 820 -30.73 -23.72 17.31
C SER A 820 -30.86 -22.22 17.10
N PRO A 821 -31.69 -21.76 16.15
CA PRO A 821 -31.77 -20.35 15.69
C PRO A 821 -32.24 -19.38 16.78
N GLY A 822 -32.84 -19.87 17.87
CA GLY A 822 -33.18 -19.09 19.05
C GLY A 822 -31.97 -18.64 19.88
N THR A 823 -30.75 -19.17 19.60
CA THR A 823 -29.53 -18.92 20.34
C THR A 823 -28.63 -17.98 19.52
N VAL A 824 -28.05 -16.95 20.11
CA VAL A 824 -27.03 -16.12 19.49
C VAL A 824 -25.66 -16.71 19.76
N ALA A 825 -24.90 -17.08 18.74
CA ALA A 825 -23.53 -17.58 18.87
C ALA A 825 -22.49 -16.44 18.86
N ALA A 826 -22.74 -15.41 18.07
CA ALA A 826 -21.91 -14.20 18.06
C ALA A 826 -22.77 -12.98 17.64
N SER A 827 -22.40 -11.81 18.13
CA SER A 827 -23.07 -10.56 17.73
C SER A 827 -22.08 -9.39 17.66
N ARG A 828 -22.31 -8.48 16.68
CA ARG A 828 -21.47 -7.28 16.50
C ARG A 828 -22.31 -6.09 16.04
N ALA A 829 -22.00 -4.91 16.63
CA ALA A 829 -22.45 -3.64 16.08
C ALA A 829 -21.55 -3.24 14.90
N VAL A 830 -22.15 -2.86 13.79
CA VAL A 830 -21.53 -2.55 12.51
C VAL A 830 -22.29 -1.45 11.80
N LEU A 831 -21.92 -1.08 10.59
CA LEU A 831 -22.47 0.08 9.88
C LEU A 831 -23.32 -0.36 8.70
N LEU A 832 -24.36 0.42 8.40
CA LEU A 832 -25.21 0.27 7.22
C LEU A 832 -24.93 1.42 6.25
N GLN A 833 -24.65 1.08 4.99
CA GLN A 833 -24.40 2.03 3.92
C GLN A 833 -25.67 2.39 3.16
N ARG A 834 -25.60 3.48 2.40
CA ARG A 834 -26.73 4.05 1.67
C ARG A 834 -27.31 3.13 0.59
N ASP A 835 -26.49 2.31 -0.03
CA ASP A 835 -26.92 1.29 -0.99
C ASP A 835 -27.47 0.02 -0.33
N GLY A 836 -27.34 -0.13 0.97
CA GLY A 836 -27.82 -1.27 1.75
C GLY A 836 -26.73 -2.25 2.18
N ASP A 837 -25.48 -2.01 1.83
CA ASP A 837 -24.39 -2.86 2.29
C ASP A 837 -24.17 -2.72 3.80
N VAL A 838 -24.08 -3.88 4.48
CA VAL A 838 -23.72 -3.95 5.90
C VAL A 838 -22.22 -4.18 5.98
N VAL A 839 -21.51 -3.19 6.53
CA VAL A 839 -20.04 -3.16 6.56
C VAL A 839 -19.48 -3.06 7.98
N ASP A 840 -18.24 -3.51 8.15
CA ASP A 840 -17.53 -3.43 9.44
C ASP A 840 -17.23 -1.96 9.83
N LEU A 841 -16.63 -1.76 10.99
CA LEU A 841 -16.34 -0.44 11.59
C LEU A 841 -15.35 0.41 10.74
N ASP A 842 -14.68 -0.18 9.78
CA ASP A 842 -13.84 0.53 8.80
C ASP A 842 -14.66 1.18 7.66
N GLY A 843 -15.98 0.97 7.65
CA GLY A 843 -16.87 1.50 6.63
C GLY A 843 -16.75 0.88 5.24
N VAL A 844 -15.99 -0.21 5.08
CA VAL A 844 -15.70 -0.84 3.76
C VAL A 844 -15.74 -2.36 3.81
N SER A 845 -15.19 -2.98 4.87
CA SER A 845 -15.05 -4.43 4.97
C SER A 845 -16.38 -5.13 5.22
N THR A 846 -16.54 -6.34 4.69
CA THR A 846 -17.64 -7.23 5.09
C THR A 846 -17.48 -7.68 6.55
N VAL A 847 -18.58 -8.05 7.20
CA VAL A 847 -18.60 -8.34 8.64
C VAL A 847 -17.96 -9.69 8.96
N GLY A 848 -16.92 -9.69 9.79
CA GLY A 848 -16.27 -10.90 10.33
C GLY A 848 -16.58 -11.10 11.82
N PHE A 849 -16.56 -12.36 12.27
CA PHE A 849 -16.85 -12.74 13.67
C PHE A 849 -15.68 -13.51 14.24
N ALA A 850 -14.85 -12.85 15.04
CA ALA A 850 -13.74 -13.50 15.74
C ALA A 850 -14.25 -14.54 16.74
N GLY A 851 -13.64 -15.73 16.74
CA GLY A 851 -13.98 -16.81 17.66
C GLY A 851 -15.23 -17.59 17.33
N LEU A 852 -15.93 -17.30 16.25
CA LEU A 852 -17.06 -18.11 15.80
C LEU A 852 -16.53 -19.37 15.10
N ALA A 853 -16.99 -20.55 15.53
CA ALA A 853 -16.60 -21.83 14.95
C ALA A 853 -17.15 -21.99 13.53
N ASP A 854 -16.49 -22.80 12.69
CA ASP A 854 -17.02 -23.18 11.39
C ASP A 854 -18.33 -23.96 11.56
N GLY A 855 -19.31 -23.69 10.71
CA GLY A 855 -20.62 -24.33 10.82
C GLY A 855 -21.70 -23.65 9.97
N ASN A 856 -22.91 -24.15 10.13
CA ASN A 856 -24.09 -23.59 9.44
C ASN A 856 -24.83 -22.62 10.37
N TYR A 857 -24.97 -21.38 9.89
CA TYR A 857 -25.59 -20.29 10.68
C TYR A 857 -26.70 -19.60 9.90
N CYS A 858 -27.64 -19.03 10.67
CA CYS A 858 -28.52 -17.96 10.20
C CYS A 858 -27.91 -16.62 10.55
N VAL A 859 -28.04 -15.64 9.68
CA VAL A 859 -27.62 -14.27 9.94
C VAL A 859 -28.85 -13.44 10.27
N ALA A 860 -28.85 -12.74 11.39
CA ALA A 860 -29.88 -11.78 11.74
C ALA A 860 -29.33 -10.35 11.71
N VAL A 861 -30.13 -9.41 11.22
CA VAL A 861 -29.82 -7.98 11.21
C VAL A 861 -30.88 -7.26 12.04
N ARG A 862 -30.43 -6.41 12.97
CA ARG A 862 -31.24 -5.55 13.81
C ARG A 862 -30.89 -4.09 13.59
N SER A 863 -31.87 -3.25 13.44
CA SER A 863 -31.74 -1.80 13.52
C SER A 863 -32.34 -1.29 14.84
N ARG A 864 -32.08 -0.06 15.21
CA ARG A 864 -32.56 0.58 16.45
C ARG A 864 -34.08 0.82 16.50
N ASN A 865 -34.75 0.84 15.36
CA ASN A 865 -36.18 1.17 15.23
C ASN A 865 -36.88 0.48 14.05
N HIS A 866 -36.27 -0.57 13.47
CA HIS A 866 -36.88 -1.41 12.45
C HIS A 866 -36.97 -2.84 12.95
N LEU A 867 -37.95 -3.59 12.45
CA LEU A 867 -38.07 -5.00 12.80
C LEU A 867 -36.83 -5.78 12.34
N PRO A 868 -36.25 -6.60 13.19
CA PRO A 868 -35.13 -7.43 12.82
C PRO A 868 -35.55 -8.56 11.87
N VAL A 869 -34.64 -8.92 10.96
CA VAL A 869 -34.81 -10.02 10.01
C VAL A 869 -33.71 -11.06 10.23
N MET A 870 -34.03 -12.32 9.94
CA MET A 870 -33.07 -13.43 10.00
C MET A 870 -33.22 -14.34 8.78
N SER A 871 -32.08 -14.83 8.21
CA SER A 871 -32.10 -15.83 7.17
C SER A 871 -32.71 -17.15 7.68
N SER A 872 -33.37 -17.90 6.79
CA SER A 872 -34.05 -19.14 7.14
C SER A 872 -33.07 -20.24 7.57
N PRO A 873 -33.37 -21.00 8.65
CA PRO A 873 -32.63 -22.23 8.99
C PRO A 873 -32.66 -23.30 7.91
N ALA A 874 -33.64 -23.24 7.00
CA ALA A 874 -33.71 -24.15 5.87
C ALA A 874 -32.72 -23.82 4.74
N SER A 875 -32.17 -22.59 4.77
CA SER A 875 -31.12 -22.13 3.85
C SER A 875 -30.00 -21.43 4.63
N PRO A 876 -29.29 -22.16 5.49
CA PRO A 876 -28.25 -21.58 6.32
C PRO A 876 -27.03 -21.19 5.48
N ILE A 877 -26.29 -20.20 5.96
CA ILE A 877 -24.97 -19.91 5.41
C ILE A 877 -23.91 -20.82 6.06
N ALA A 878 -22.99 -21.34 5.24
CA ALA A 878 -21.83 -22.08 5.74
C ALA A 878 -20.76 -21.04 6.15
N TYR A 879 -20.49 -20.95 7.45
CA TYR A 879 -19.43 -20.09 7.99
C TYR A 879 -18.14 -20.89 8.11
N GLY A 880 -17.00 -20.36 7.66
CA GLY A 880 -15.73 -21.07 7.59
C GLY A 880 -15.24 -21.40 6.18
N GLY A 881 -16.02 -21.04 5.14
CA GLY A 881 -15.68 -21.21 3.73
C GLY A 881 -15.62 -19.88 2.96
N ALA A 882 -16.06 -19.91 1.70
CA ALA A 882 -16.21 -18.70 0.90
C ALA A 882 -17.23 -17.75 1.55
N ILE A 883 -17.09 -16.43 1.25
CA ILE A 883 -18.02 -15.42 1.77
C ILE A 883 -19.44 -15.76 1.33
N ALA A 884 -20.31 -15.92 2.33
CA ALA A 884 -21.72 -16.06 2.09
C ALA A 884 -22.33 -14.69 1.73
N ASN A 885 -22.93 -14.60 0.55
CA ASN A 885 -23.68 -13.40 0.15
C ASN A 885 -25.15 -13.58 0.52
N LEU A 886 -25.67 -12.65 1.33
CA LEU A 886 -27.05 -12.67 1.82
C LEU A 886 -27.72 -11.32 1.55
N ASP A 887 -28.64 -11.30 0.61
CA ASP A 887 -29.34 -10.10 0.21
C ASP A 887 -30.81 -10.15 0.66
N PHE A 888 -31.13 -9.40 1.71
CA PHE A 888 -32.48 -9.30 2.25
C PHE A 888 -33.42 -8.40 1.41
N THR A 889 -32.90 -7.71 0.41
CA THR A 889 -33.71 -6.87 -0.49
C THR A 889 -34.35 -7.68 -1.61
N LEU A 890 -33.97 -8.94 -1.78
CA LEU A 890 -34.54 -9.84 -2.76
C LEU A 890 -35.72 -10.64 -2.18
N PRO A 891 -36.86 -10.71 -2.86
CA PRO A 891 -37.99 -11.53 -2.43
C PRO A 891 -37.68 -13.05 -2.45
N THR A 892 -36.64 -13.46 -3.19
CA THR A 892 -36.18 -14.85 -3.26
C THR A 892 -35.33 -15.29 -2.08
N THR A 893 -34.83 -14.33 -1.27
CA THR A 893 -34.05 -14.67 -0.06
C THR A 893 -35.00 -15.25 1.00
N LEU A 894 -34.78 -16.53 1.34
CA LEU A 894 -35.56 -17.21 2.37
C LEU A 894 -35.22 -16.67 3.74
N VAL A 895 -36.23 -16.18 4.46
CA VAL A 895 -36.12 -15.68 5.82
C VAL A 895 -36.88 -16.57 6.81
N TYR A 896 -36.61 -16.40 8.11
CA TYR A 896 -37.25 -17.15 9.18
C TYR A 896 -38.74 -16.85 9.27
N ASP A 897 -39.08 -15.57 9.24
CA ASP A 897 -40.44 -15.06 9.14
C ASP A 897 -40.40 -13.80 8.26
N ASP A 898 -41.28 -13.70 7.28
CA ASP A 898 -41.27 -12.60 6.31
C ASP A 898 -42.09 -11.37 6.79
N ASP A 899 -42.72 -11.41 7.96
CA ASP A 899 -43.52 -10.30 8.48
C ASP A 899 -42.65 -9.06 8.83
N ALA A 900 -41.36 -9.26 9.06
CA ALA A 900 -40.40 -8.19 9.28
C ALA A 900 -40.04 -7.39 8.03
N ARG A 901 -40.34 -7.89 6.83
CA ARG A 901 -40.04 -7.21 5.55
C ARG A 901 -41.29 -6.77 4.82
N LYS A 902 -41.17 -5.75 4.01
CA LYS A 902 -42.23 -5.30 3.09
C LYS A 902 -41.66 -4.78 1.77
N ILE A 903 -42.48 -4.69 0.74
CA ILE A 903 -42.08 -4.15 -0.56
C ILE A 903 -42.31 -2.65 -0.56
N VAL A 904 -41.23 -1.85 -0.83
CA VAL A 904 -41.32 -0.41 -1.07
C VAL A 904 -40.60 -0.12 -2.39
N SER A 905 -41.27 0.50 -3.32
CA SER A 905 -40.73 0.85 -4.65
C SER A 905 -40.10 -0.35 -5.40
N GLY A 906 -40.64 -1.56 -5.19
CA GLY A 906 -40.21 -2.78 -5.88
C GLY A 906 -39.06 -3.56 -5.22
N VAL A 907 -38.52 -3.10 -4.09
CA VAL A 907 -37.50 -3.81 -3.29
C VAL A 907 -38.03 -4.19 -1.91
N MET A 908 -37.49 -5.27 -1.33
CA MET A 908 -37.77 -5.65 0.06
C MET A 908 -36.97 -4.74 1.02
N VAL A 909 -37.66 -4.21 2.03
CA VAL A 909 -37.05 -3.38 3.08
C VAL A 909 -37.47 -3.89 4.47
N LEU A 910 -36.66 -3.62 5.51
CA LEU A 910 -37.09 -3.89 6.89
C LEU A 910 -38.19 -2.90 7.30
N ALA A 911 -39.27 -3.43 7.89
CA ALA A 911 -40.41 -2.64 8.31
C ALA A 911 -40.02 -1.72 9.47
N ALA A 912 -40.27 -0.43 9.31
CA ALA A 912 -39.99 0.59 10.33
C ALA A 912 -41.01 0.61 11.44
N GLY A 913 -40.61 1.14 12.58
CA GLY A 913 -41.53 1.55 13.67
C GLY A 913 -41.47 0.73 14.96
N ASP A 914 -40.53 -0.21 15.13
CA ASP A 914 -40.24 -0.87 16.41
C ASP A 914 -39.47 0.11 17.34
N VAL A 915 -40.15 1.18 17.74
CA VAL A 915 -39.56 2.26 18.55
C VAL A 915 -39.29 1.79 19.99
N THR A 916 -40.01 0.79 20.44
CA THR A 916 -39.84 0.21 21.77
C THR A 916 -38.75 -0.85 21.82
N PHE A 917 -38.25 -1.30 20.67
CA PHE A 917 -37.24 -2.37 20.51
C PHE A 917 -37.70 -3.71 21.11
N ASN A 918 -39.00 -3.95 21.08
CA ASN A 918 -39.64 -5.14 21.64
C ASN A 918 -39.91 -6.26 20.59
N GLY A 919 -39.55 -6.00 19.31
CA GLY A 919 -39.73 -6.96 18.19
C GLY A 919 -41.16 -6.94 17.64
N THR A 920 -41.99 -5.95 17.97
CA THR A 920 -43.34 -5.84 17.45
C THR A 920 -43.65 -4.39 17.08
N VAL A 921 -44.12 -4.13 15.86
CA VAL A 921 -44.62 -2.83 15.45
C VAL A 921 -46.12 -2.76 15.69
N SER A 922 -46.56 -1.85 16.55
CA SER A 922 -47.96 -1.64 16.91
C SER A 922 -48.31 -0.17 17.00
N TYR A 923 -49.51 0.22 16.51
CA TYR A 923 -49.96 1.61 16.50
C TYR A 923 -50.88 1.91 17.70
N VAL A 924 -51.58 0.91 18.23
CA VAL A 924 -52.50 1.01 19.37
C VAL A 924 -52.27 -0.10 20.40
N GLY A 925 -52.72 0.10 21.60
CA GLY A 925 -52.63 -0.89 22.67
C GLY A 925 -51.54 -0.54 23.71
N SER A 926 -51.35 -1.42 24.70
CA SER A 926 -50.32 -1.27 25.71
C SER A 926 -48.95 -1.56 25.11
N GLY A 927 -47.97 -0.65 25.30
CA GLY A 927 -46.62 -0.77 24.74
C GLY A 927 -46.55 -0.53 23.23
N ASN A 928 -47.47 0.28 22.70
CA ASN A 928 -47.46 0.69 21.29
C ASN A 928 -46.26 1.61 20.98
N ASP A 929 -45.83 1.62 19.71
CA ASP A 929 -44.64 2.36 19.25
C ASP A 929 -44.92 3.83 18.95
N ARG A 930 -46.16 4.21 18.81
CA ARG A 930 -46.61 5.58 18.55
C ARG A 930 -46.42 6.53 19.74
N ASP A 931 -46.72 6.05 20.96
CA ASP A 931 -46.71 6.89 22.18
C ASP A 931 -45.31 7.39 22.57
N PRO A 932 -44.21 6.62 22.42
CA PRO A 932 -42.88 7.14 22.61
C PRO A 932 -42.54 8.34 21.71
N ILE A 933 -43.04 8.38 20.44
CA ILE A 933 -42.83 9.51 19.53
C ILE A 933 -43.50 10.76 20.10
N LEU A 934 -44.76 10.63 20.60
CA LEU A 934 -45.47 11.74 21.22
C LEU A 934 -44.76 12.25 22.49
N LEU A 935 -44.23 11.37 23.29
CA LEU A 935 -43.46 11.70 24.51
C LEU A 935 -42.17 12.43 24.15
N ARG A 936 -41.45 12.01 23.11
CA ARG A 936 -40.19 12.64 22.62
C ARG A 936 -40.41 14.10 22.25
N VAL A 937 -41.50 14.43 21.58
CA VAL A 937 -41.82 15.82 21.17
C VAL A 937 -42.46 16.65 22.27
N GLY A 938 -42.64 16.11 23.48
CA GLY A 938 -43.11 16.84 24.67
C GLY A 938 -44.57 16.57 25.10
N GLY A 939 -45.12 15.41 24.70
CA GLY A 939 -46.36 14.81 25.20
C GLY A 939 -47.66 15.63 24.95
N GLY A 940 -47.71 16.84 25.45
CA GLY A 940 -48.88 17.71 25.35
C GLY A 940 -48.92 18.59 24.10
N THR A 941 -47.90 18.64 23.30
CA THR A 941 -47.77 19.53 22.14
C THR A 941 -47.33 18.73 20.88
N PRO A 942 -48.24 18.02 20.19
CA PRO A 942 -47.92 17.13 19.06
C PRO A 942 -47.26 17.84 17.87
N THR A 943 -47.34 19.17 17.81
CA THR A 943 -46.74 20.00 16.74
C THR A 943 -45.25 20.29 16.97
N ASN A 944 -44.72 19.99 18.14
CA ASN A 944 -43.32 20.14 18.42
C ASN A 944 -42.47 19.09 17.66
N THR A 945 -41.19 19.37 17.53
CA THR A 945 -40.23 18.49 16.94
C THR A 945 -39.03 18.30 17.88
N ALA A 946 -38.35 17.15 17.77
CA ALA A 946 -37.12 16.90 18.51
C ALA A 946 -36.00 16.48 17.53
N SER A 947 -34.98 17.33 17.35
CA SER A 947 -33.83 17.02 16.48
C SER A 947 -32.78 16.23 17.24
N GLY A 948 -32.13 15.28 16.56
CA GLY A 948 -31.06 14.48 17.11
C GLY A 948 -31.09 13.01 16.68
N TYR A 949 -30.17 12.22 17.23
CA TYR A 949 -30.10 10.77 16.99
C TYR A 949 -31.06 10.05 18.00
N TRP A 950 -32.28 9.82 17.59
CA TRP A 950 -33.31 9.22 18.46
C TRP A 950 -33.90 7.96 17.84
N ARG A 951 -34.24 6.94 18.65
CA ARG A 951 -34.89 5.73 18.15
C ARG A 951 -36.33 5.99 17.67
N GLU A 952 -36.95 7.08 18.09
CA GLU A 952 -38.27 7.54 17.68
C GLU A 952 -38.27 8.20 16.28
N ASP A 953 -37.10 8.45 15.69
CA ASP A 953 -36.91 8.93 14.33
C ASP A 953 -36.97 7.72 13.36
N THR A 954 -38.16 7.38 12.91
CA THR A 954 -38.42 6.15 12.12
C THR A 954 -38.06 6.29 10.64
N ASN A 955 -37.96 7.53 10.14
CA ASN A 955 -37.56 7.83 8.76
C ASN A 955 -36.09 8.21 8.63
N LEU A 956 -35.37 8.28 9.74
CA LEU A 956 -33.93 8.59 9.82
C LEU A 956 -33.55 9.94 9.17
N ASP A 957 -34.45 10.94 9.28
CA ASP A 957 -34.20 12.30 8.78
C ASP A 957 -33.55 13.23 9.83
N GLY A 958 -33.35 12.74 11.04
CA GLY A 958 -32.75 13.45 12.17
C GLY A 958 -33.72 14.32 12.96
N VAL A 959 -35.03 14.24 12.69
CA VAL A 959 -36.05 15.07 13.35
C VAL A 959 -37.29 14.24 13.69
N VAL A 960 -37.50 13.94 14.95
CA VAL A 960 -38.72 13.27 15.42
C VAL A 960 -39.94 14.21 15.33
N LYS A 961 -40.99 13.76 14.64
CA LYS A 961 -42.27 14.48 14.42
C LYS A 961 -43.43 13.56 14.70
N TYR A 962 -44.41 14.04 15.43
CA TYR A 962 -45.65 13.30 15.64
C TYR A 962 -46.75 13.62 14.62
N ILE A 963 -46.80 14.83 14.05
CA ILE A 963 -47.73 15.28 13.01
C ILE A 963 -47.02 16.11 11.94
N GLY A 964 -47.66 16.29 10.80
CA GLY A 964 -47.15 17.05 9.66
C GLY A 964 -46.58 16.18 8.55
N ALA A 965 -45.94 16.79 7.55
CA ALA A 965 -45.35 16.06 6.45
C ALA A 965 -44.12 15.28 6.92
N ALA A 966 -43.93 14.04 6.46
CA ALA A 966 -42.85 13.13 6.81
C ALA A 966 -42.74 12.93 8.33
N ASN A 967 -43.85 12.71 9.01
CA ASN A 967 -43.85 12.43 10.45
C ASN A 967 -43.59 10.94 10.74
N ASP A 968 -42.93 10.66 11.85
CA ASP A 968 -42.52 9.33 12.25
C ASP A 968 -43.67 8.41 12.63
N ARG A 969 -44.74 8.96 13.21
CA ARG A 969 -45.92 8.21 13.57
C ARG A 969 -46.61 7.54 12.38
N ASP A 970 -46.73 8.24 11.25
CA ASP A 970 -47.43 7.71 10.08
C ASP A 970 -46.64 6.57 9.40
N ILE A 971 -45.32 6.53 9.55
CA ILE A 971 -44.48 5.41 9.15
C ILE A 971 -44.92 4.12 9.86
N ILE A 972 -45.14 4.16 11.19
CA ILE A 972 -45.67 3.03 11.97
C ILE A 972 -46.97 2.52 11.39
N LEU A 973 -47.93 3.45 11.13
CA LEU A 973 -49.23 3.10 10.56
C LEU A 973 -49.08 2.48 9.15
N GLN A 974 -48.20 3.01 8.33
CA GLN A 974 -47.90 2.48 6.99
C GLN A 974 -47.27 1.09 7.05
N SER A 975 -46.34 0.84 8.00
CA SER A 975 -45.71 -0.43 8.22
C SER A 975 -46.70 -1.55 8.51
N ILE A 976 -47.70 -1.31 9.31
CA ILE A 976 -48.75 -2.30 9.67
C ILE A 976 -49.90 -2.40 8.67
N GLY A 977 -49.79 -1.71 7.49
CA GLY A 977 -50.79 -1.81 6.41
C GLY A 977 -51.69 -0.58 6.20
N GLY A 978 -51.46 0.53 6.90
CA GLY A 978 -51.98 1.86 6.62
C GLY A 978 -53.43 2.17 6.97
N ILE A 979 -54.34 1.20 6.97
CA ILE A 979 -55.79 1.43 7.08
C ILE A 979 -56.36 0.92 8.41
N VAL A 980 -55.78 -0.11 9.01
CA VAL A 980 -56.24 -0.76 10.23
C VAL A 980 -55.26 -0.57 11.37
N PRO A 981 -55.46 0.41 12.29
CA PRO A 981 -54.51 0.72 13.35
C PRO A 981 -54.27 -0.43 14.38
N SER A 982 -55.18 -1.41 14.42
CA SER A 982 -55.10 -2.57 15.30
C SER A 982 -54.23 -3.71 14.74
N ASN A 983 -53.78 -3.60 13.49
CA ASN A 983 -52.81 -4.55 12.95
C ASN A 983 -51.45 -4.42 13.64
N THR A 984 -50.65 -5.50 13.62
CA THR A 984 -49.28 -5.53 14.12
C THR A 984 -48.40 -6.24 13.16
N ARG A 985 -47.12 -5.96 13.20
CA ARG A 985 -46.03 -6.76 12.58
C ARG A 985 -45.11 -7.28 13.65
N VAL A 986 -44.49 -8.43 13.40
CA VAL A 986 -43.66 -9.11 14.38
C VAL A 986 -42.25 -9.33 13.81
N ALA A 987 -41.26 -9.42 14.69
CA ALA A 987 -39.88 -9.65 14.33
C ALA A 987 -39.70 -10.99 13.60
N GLY A 988 -38.90 -11.03 12.56
CA GLY A 988 -38.46 -12.22 11.84
C GLY A 988 -37.37 -13.00 12.58
N LEU A 989 -37.51 -13.14 13.93
CA LEU A 989 -36.58 -13.87 14.79
C LEU A 989 -37.34 -14.86 15.67
N PRO A 990 -36.72 -16.04 16.03
CA PRO A 990 -37.29 -16.99 16.96
C PRO A 990 -37.26 -16.49 18.39
#